data_bbbe0c6918613d903042bbacf986cd3d
#
_entry.id   bbbe0c6918613d903042bbacf986cd3d
#
_cell.length_a   1.000
_cell.length_b   1.000
_cell.length_c   1.000
_cell.angle_alpha   90.00
_cell.angle_beta   90.00
_cell.angle_gamma   90.00
#
_symmetry.space_group_name_H-M   'P 1'
#
loop_
_entity.id
_entity.type
_entity.pdbx_description
1 polymer ?
#
loop_
_entity_poly.entity_id
_entity_poly.type
_entity_poly.pdbx_seq_one_letter_code
_entity_poly.pdbx_strand_id
1 'polypeptide(L)'
;SSSISAAFDHSIAINIDGVVVNRGRFIHNAYFDMNQIEVLKGPQSLYFGKSATAGVISITTNDPSDEFEFEFGAGFETEHEGTFTDLVISGPISDNFGARLAIGISENEEMFENYSFTNDPMPFGNGTQQWFGDESLNARLTLLWNPLDNLEAKLKYHYSEYENDGGGTAWSEEGLCPDGVTQLTGIPGAATFFTTRAGVDDCTINGNTSKINLEPGLRAGLPWGYDDGKPGLNQETNVLSLQLSWDINENLNLTSVTSQVELDHDELDDYSYGAGVFGGLHRNIYEHLAQEFRLTSNFDGPLNFQLGLYVQEIEQEFDAYQYAFNLAVMPNIFGPALAFFGGDPTSPIVGADGPTGNQYDYNKHHFLDTDVRSIYLAAYWDINERTELTLGARYTEEEKVGRIEIPYIHSAAAAFGFAAPPVITGLEFEDDNLSPEVALNYYINEDISVYISYKEGFKSGGVDNSALPTASINPLSPTFEGFGALIYESEEAEGIELGVKANLLDGNMRLNATVFSYEYVDLQVQLFDSKIIQFSTFNAGGVETEGFEVDVLWNTDVEGLTLRGAFAYTDNMNTKDFIVPSGENLKGTKGNFNPEITGFAGFTYDQALTSGWRSNISADARYSDDYGWVAQINSPRQDSYWLFDASLSLYSDDGKHSINFIGRNLGDEIVIIGGGAIPGRIQRQEGTSSLLQDQTATTTLGRTLTLQYKFRM
;
A
#
# COMPACT_ATOMS: atom_id res chain seq x y z
N SER A 1 -3.70 1.27 -1.93
CA SER A 1 -4.83 2.13 -1.54
C SER A 1 -5.19 3.01 -2.72
N SER A 2 -6.47 3.17 -3.01
CA SER A 2 -6.91 4.10 -4.06
C SER A 2 -6.58 5.54 -3.65
N SER A 3 -6.40 6.43 -4.61
CA SER A 3 -6.29 7.89 -4.42
C SER A 3 -7.41 8.47 -3.54
N ILE A 4 -8.56 7.84 -3.59
CA ILE A 4 -9.78 8.26 -2.89
C ILE A 4 -9.66 8.05 -1.36
N SER A 5 -8.76 7.17 -0.89
CA SER A 5 -8.57 6.83 0.53
C SER A 5 -7.41 7.57 1.19
N ALA A 6 -7.17 8.80 0.82
CA ALA A 6 -6.01 9.57 1.32
C ALA A 6 -5.94 9.67 2.86
N ALA A 7 -7.08 9.68 3.56
CA ALA A 7 -7.12 9.75 5.03
C ALA A 7 -7.07 8.39 5.75
N PHE A 8 -7.06 7.27 5.02
CA PHE A 8 -7.11 5.92 5.60
C PHE A 8 -5.72 5.38 5.91
N ASP A 9 -5.44 5.07 7.17
CA ASP A 9 -4.19 4.46 7.60
C ASP A 9 -4.16 2.95 7.31
N HIS A 10 -2.98 2.41 7.01
CA HIS A 10 -2.79 0.96 6.82
C HIS A 10 -2.64 0.26 8.17
N SER A 11 -3.00 -1.02 8.25
CA SER A 11 -2.82 -1.87 9.44
C SER A 11 -1.39 -2.44 9.56
N ILE A 12 -0.55 -2.24 8.52
CA ILE A 12 0.87 -2.57 8.51
C ILE A 12 1.65 -1.26 8.46
N ALA A 13 2.43 -0.99 9.49
CA ALA A 13 3.33 0.15 9.53
C ALA A 13 4.58 -0.12 8.69
N ILE A 14 5.07 0.91 8.01
CA ILE A 14 6.35 0.89 7.30
C ILE A 14 7.33 1.73 8.10
N ASN A 15 8.44 1.14 8.50
CA ASN A 15 9.52 1.83 9.20
C ASN A 15 10.76 1.85 8.31
N ILE A 16 11.27 3.03 7.99
CA ILE A 16 12.49 3.21 7.19
C ILE A 16 13.49 3.97 8.04
N ASP A 17 14.57 3.30 8.47
CA ASP A 17 15.63 3.91 9.31
C ASP A 17 15.10 4.62 10.57
N GLY A 18 14.05 4.09 11.19
CA GLY A 18 13.42 4.68 12.37
C GLY A 18 12.31 5.69 12.07
N VAL A 19 12.03 5.99 10.81
CA VAL A 19 10.91 6.83 10.37
C VAL A 19 9.69 5.95 10.11
N VAL A 20 8.63 6.10 10.90
CA VAL A 20 7.40 5.34 10.74
C VAL A 20 6.44 6.08 9.84
N VAL A 21 6.01 5.45 8.75
CA VAL A 21 5.00 5.96 7.81
C VAL A 21 3.85 4.96 7.69
N ASN A 22 2.62 5.46 7.81
CA ASN A 22 1.41 4.62 7.84
C ASN A 22 0.63 4.65 6.52
N ARG A 23 1.30 4.98 5.42
CA ARG A 23 0.72 5.12 4.08
C ARG A 23 1.39 4.16 3.11
N GLY A 24 0.61 3.31 2.45
CA GLY A 24 1.12 2.31 1.51
C GLY A 24 1.85 2.90 0.30
N ARG A 25 1.59 4.15 -0.07
CA ARG A 25 2.24 4.82 -1.19
C ARG A 25 3.75 4.98 -1.02
N PHE A 26 4.23 5.08 0.22
CA PHE A 26 5.67 5.17 0.52
C PHE A 26 6.44 3.87 0.26
N ILE A 27 5.76 2.72 0.20
CA ILE A 27 6.43 1.43 0.03
C ILE A 27 7.09 1.29 -1.35
N HIS A 28 6.57 1.99 -2.36
CA HIS A 28 7.05 1.85 -3.75
C HIS A 28 8.54 2.15 -3.87
N ASN A 29 9.00 3.17 -3.15
CA ASN A 29 10.38 3.65 -3.18
C ASN A 29 11.19 3.23 -1.95
N ALA A 30 10.60 2.50 -1.01
CA ALA A 30 11.25 2.09 0.23
C ALA A 30 12.39 1.08 0.00
N TYR A 31 12.33 0.30 -1.08
CA TYR A 31 13.24 -0.82 -1.36
C TYR A 31 14.52 -0.43 -2.10
N PHE A 32 14.94 0.82 -2.02
CA PHE A 32 16.16 1.31 -2.66
C PHE A 32 17.34 1.38 -1.66
N ASP A 33 18.53 0.94 -2.08
CA ASP A 33 19.79 0.95 -1.29
C ASP A 33 19.64 0.31 0.10
N MET A 34 18.99 -0.84 0.15
CA MET A 34 18.69 -1.55 1.40
C MET A 34 19.88 -2.35 1.93
N ASN A 35 20.01 -2.35 3.25
CA ASN A 35 20.87 -3.28 3.98
C ASN A 35 20.07 -4.50 4.49
N GLN A 36 18.88 -4.24 5.09
CA GLN A 36 18.07 -5.28 5.73
C GLN A 36 16.58 -4.95 5.64
N ILE A 37 15.75 -5.99 5.49
CA ILE A 37 14.30 -5.93 5.65
C ILE A 37 13.90 -6.91 6.73
N GLU A 38 13.10 -6.45 7.68
CA GLU A 38 12.48 -7.25 8.73
C GLU A 38 10.96 -7.16 8.62
N VAL A 39 10.29 -8.30 8.70
CA VAL A 39 8.82 -8.37 8.75
C VAL A 39 8.43 -8.86 10.13
N LEU A 40 7.86 -7.95 10.91
CA LEU A 40 7.34 -8.23 12.24
C LEU A 40 5.84 -8.49 12.13
N LYS A 41 5.40 -9.68 12.50
CA LYS A 41 4.02 -10.13 12.37
C LYS A 41 3.24 -9.86 13.67
N GLY A 42 1.91 -9.78 13.55
CA GLY A 42 1.01 -9.47 14.67
C GLY A 42 1.16 -8.05 15.21
N PRO A 43 0.44 -7.69 16.28
CA PRO A 43 0.47 -6.34 16.85
C PRO A 43 1.88 -5.93 17.32
N GLN A 44 2.33 -4.73 16.93
CA GLN A 44 3.66 -4.18 17.22
C GLN A 44 3.61 -2.74 17.77
N SER A 45 2.50 -2.35 18.38
CA SER A 45 2.26 -0.97 18.79
C SER A 45 3.20 -0.45 19.88
N LEU A 46 3.79 -1.32 20.71
CA LEU A 46 4.73 -0.91 21.78
C LEU A 46 5.88 -0.06 21.22
N TYR A 47 6.53 -0.52 20.14
CA TYR A 47 7.72 0.13 19.59
C TYR A 47 7.41 1.02 18.39
N PHE A 48 6.40 0.65 17.57
CA PHE A 48 6.11 1.33 16.30
C PHE A 48 4.88 2.23 16.36
N GLY A 49 4.13 2.20 17.47
CA GLY A 49 2.98 3.07 17.70
C GLY A 49 1.73 2.63 16.95
N LYS A 50 0.90 3.60 16.59
CA LYS A 50 -0.38 3.38 15.91
C LYS A 50 -0.19 2.70 14.55
N SER A 51 -1.26 2.05 14.06
CA SER A 51 -1.32 1.45 12.72
C SER A 51 -0.36 0.26 12.50
N ALA A 52 0.13 -0.35 13.59
CA ALA A 52 0.92 -1.58 13.57
C ALA A 52 0.10 -2.76 14.11
N THR A 53 -1.19 -2.85 13.76
CA THR A 53 -2.12 -3.90 14.24
C THR A 53 -1.86 -5.25 13.58
N ALA A 54 -1.52 -5.28 12.29
CA ALA A 54 -1.23 -6.51 11.57
C ALA A 54 0.28 -6.81 11.49
N GLY A 55 1.13 -5.81 11.70
CA GLY A 55 2.58 -5.98 11.67
C GLY A 55 3.34 -4.74 11.26
N VAL A 56 4.64 -4.93 11.04
CA VAL A 56 5.56 -3.87 10.58
C VAL A 56 6.50 -4.43 9.52
N ILE A 57 6.73 -3.65 8.47
CA ILE A 57 7.85 -3.85 7.54
C ILE A 57 8.92 -2.83 7.92
N SER A 58 10.02 -3.29 8.50
CA SER A 58 11.13 -2.46 8.93
C SER A 58 12.28 -2.59 7.94
N ILE A 59 12.69 -1.47 7.36
CA ILE A 59 13.73 -1.37 6.35
C ILE A 59 14.88 -0.55 6.92
N THR A 60 16.05 -1.16 6.95
CA THR A 60 17.30 -0.46 7.26
C THR A 60 18.08 -0.29 5.96
N THR A 61 18.48 0.94 5.67
CA THR A 61 19.26 1.25 4.47
C THR A 61 20.76 1.27 4.79
N ASN A 62 21.59 1.21 3.74
CA ASN A 62 23.03 1.15 3.91
C ASN A 62 23.61 2.43 4.54
N ASP A 63 24.58 2.25 5.41
CA ASP A 63 25.42 3.29 5.96
C ASP A 63 26.71 3.49 5.11
N PRO A 64 27.46 4.59 5.29
CA PRO A 64 28.76 4.75 4.66
C PRO A 64 29.71 3.60 5.00
N SER A 65 30.42 3.09 3.98
CA SER A 65 31.40 2.02 4.13
C SER A 65 32.70 2.53 4.80
N ASP A 66 33.43 1.62 5.47
CA ASP A 66 34.72 1.94 6.13
C ASP A 66 35.86 2.21 5.14
N GLU A 67 35.74 1.68 3.92
CA GLU A 67 36.68 1.89 2.82
C GLU A 67 35.93 2.54 1.64
N PHE A 68 36.69 3.16 0.73
CA PHE A 68 36.09 3.72 -0.48
C PHE A 68 35.44 2.62 -1.32
N GLU A 69 34.19 2.80 -1.64
CA GLU A 69 33.37 1.92 -2.46
C GLU A 69 32.78 2.70 -3.63
N PHE A 70 32.90 2.12 -4.81
CA PHE A 70 32.22 2.54 -6.02
C PHE A 70 31.48 1.34 -6.62
N GLU A 71 30.16 1.45 -6.79
CA GLU A 71 29.37 0.42 -7.46
C GLU A 71 28.59 1.06 -8.63
N PHE A 72 28.60 0.37 -9.76
CA PHE A 72 27.79 0.69 -10.92
C PHE A 72 27.06 -0.56 -11.38
N GLY A 73 25.75 -0.48 -11.54
CA GLY A 73 24.88 -1.52 -12.05
C GLY A 73 24.11 -1.04 -13.26
N ALA A 74 23.90 -1.91 -14.24
CA ALA A 74 22.95 -1.67 -15.33
C ALA A 74 22.31 -2.98 -15.76
N GLY A 75 21.05 -2.93 -16.15
CA GLY A 75 20.30 -4.12 -16.57
C GLY A 75 19.20 -3.81 -17.55
N PHE A 76 18.72 -4.87 -18.17
CA PHE A 76 17.63 -4.87 -19.13
C PHE A 76 16.70 -6.04 -18.84
N GLU A 77 15.40 -5.77 -18.82
CA GLU A 77 14.32 -6.73 -18.71
C GLU A 77 13.65 -6.89 -20.08
N THR A 78 13.44 -8.14 -20.52
CA THR A 78 13.12 -8.44 -21.93
C THR A 78 11.63 -8.52 -22.24
N GLU A 79 10.77 -8.75 -21.25
CA GLU A 79 9.32 -8.96 -21.47
C GLU A 79 8.56 -7.62 -21.52
N HIS A 80 9.03 -6.63 -20.75
CA HIS A 80 8.42 -5.31 -20.62
C HIS A 80 9.32 -4.18 -21.12
N GLU A 81 10.38 -4.52 -21.86
CA GLU A 81 11.39 -3.58 -22.37
C GLU A 81 11.97 -2.66 -21.27
N GLY A 82 12.17 -3.26 -20.07
CA GLY A 82 12.59 -2.52 -18.88
C GLY A 82 14.10 -2.26 -18.85
N THR A 83 14.52 -1.08 -18.43
CA THR A 83 15.92 -0.71 -18.19
C THR A 83 16.11 -0.19 -16.77
N PHE A 84 17.27 -0.45 -16.19
CA PHE A 84 17.64 0.15 -14.90
C PHE A 84 19.14 0.38 -14.79
N THR A 85 19.48 1.40 -14.00
CA THR A 85 20.87 1.78 -13.72
C THR A 85 21.00 2.21 -12.27
N ASP A 86 22.01 1.67 -11.58
CA ASP A 86 22.35 1.97 -10.20
C ASP A 86 23.76 2.52 -10.10
N LEU A 87 23.98 3.52 -9.25
CA LEU A 87 25.28 4.10 -8.92
C LEU A 87 25.40 4.26 -7.40
N VAL A 88 26.49 3.77 -6.83
CA VAL A 88 26.82 3.99 -5.42
C VAL A 88 28.25 4.50 -5.29
N ILE A 89 28.42 5.54 -4.48
CA ILE A 89 29.71 6.07 -4.04
C ILE A 89 29.66 6.18 -2.52
N SER A 90 30.57 5.49 -1.82
CA SER A 90 30.58 5.43 -0.37
C SER A 90 31.99 5.42 0.18
N GLY A 91 32.15 5.87 1.41
CA GLY A 91 33.43 5.76 2.12
C GLY A 91 33.71 6.87 3.12
N PRO A 92 34.87 6.78 3.81
CA PRO A 92 35.29 7.79 4.77
C PRO A 92 35.78 9.06 4.04
N ILE A 93 35.32 10.22 4.53
CA ILE A 93 35.83 11.53 4.15
C ILE A 93 36.96 11.94 5.12
N SER A 94 36.83 11.54 6.38
CA SER A 94 37.85 11.67 7.44
C SER A 94 37.69 10.54 8.46
N ASP A 95 38.59 10.46 9.44
CA ASP A 95 38.58 9.42 10.46
C ASP A 95 37.27 9.31 11.27
N ASN A 96 36.49 10.40 11.30
CA ASN A 96 35.25 10.48 12.07
C ASN A 96 34.04 10.91 11.23
N PHE A 97 34.16 10.95 9.88
CA PHE A 97 33.08 11.35 9.00
C PHE A 97 33.06 10.54 7.71
N GLY A 98 31.95 9.85 7.47
CA GLY A 98 31.68 9.07 6.26
C GLY A 98 30.50 9.61 5.49
N ALA A 99 30.46 9.35 4.18
CA ALA A 99 29.36 9.67 3.31
C ALA A 99 29.06 8.54 2.32
N ARG A 100 27.79 8.36 1.99
CA ARG A 100 27.29 7.44 0.96
C ARG A 100 26.26 8.16 0.09
N LEU A 101 26.41 8.07 -1.22
CA LEU A 101 25.44 8.51 -2.21
C LEU A 101 25.05 7.31 -3.06
N ALA A 102 23.76 7.01 -3.10
CA ALA A 102 23.19 6.01 -4.00
C ALA A 102 22.18 6.67 -4.92
N ILE A 103 22.19 6.32 -6.22
CA ILE A 103 21.26 6.80 -7.24
C ILE A 103 20.80 5.60 -8.05
N GLY A 104 19.47 5.46 -8.25
CA GLY A 104 18.86 4.43 -9.09
C GLY A 104 17.84 5.05 -10.04
N ILE A 105 17.84 4.59 -11.28
CA ILE A 105 16.89 4.99 -12.32
C ILE A 105 16.36 3.71 -12.94
N SER A 106 15.04 3.62 -13.12
CA SER A 106 14.41 2.53 -13.86
C SER A 106 13.28 3.04 -14.75
N GLU A 107 13.08 2.34 -15.86
CA GLU A 107 12.02 2.59 -16.83
C GLU A 107 11.53 1.25 -17.37
N ASN A 108 10.22 1.06 -17.46
CA ASN A 108 9.56 -0.05 -18.13
C ASN A 108 8.59 0.53 -19.15
N GLU A 109 8.73 0.14 -20.43
CA GLU A 109 7.95 0.75 -21.51
C GLU A 109 6.64 0.00 -21.78
N GLU A 110 6.60 -1.34 -21.60
CA GLU A 110 5.53 -2.21 -22.06
C GLU A 110 5.01 -3.13 -20.94
N MET A 111 4.42 -2.56 -19.85
CA MET A 111 3.91 -3.36 -18.74
C MET A 111 2.50 -3.88 -18.99
N PHE A 112 1.59 -3.04 -19.51
CA PHE A 112 0.20 -3.37 -19.82
C PHE A 112 -0.20 -2.82 -21.17
N GLU A 113 -0.90 -3.64 -21.95
CA GLU A 113 -1.47 -3.18 -23.22
C GLU A 113 -2.83 -2.54 -22.97
N ASN A 114 -2.97 -1.27 -23.37
CA ASN A 114 -4.24 -0.55 -23.30
C ASN A 114 -5.02 -0.69 -24.62
N TYR A 115 -6.12 -1.40 -24.60
CA TYR A 115 -7.05 -1.55 -25.72
C TYR A 115 -8.05 -0.39 -25.77
N SER A 116 -7.57 0.81 -26.00
CA SER A 116 -8.49 1.92 -26.23
C SER A 116 -8.94 1.97 -27.70
N PHE A 117 -10.25 2.16 -27.94
CA PHE A 117 -10.89 1.90 -29.22
C PHE A 117 -10.58 2.90 -30.33
N THR A 118 -10.15 2.37 -31.47
CA THR A 118 -9.93 3.13 -32.73
C THR A 118 -11.17 3.27 -33.62
N ASN A 119 -12.25 2.52 -33.38
CA ASN A 119 -13.37 2.37 -34.34
C ASN A 119 -14.76 2.67 -33.77
N ASP A 120 -14.87 3.31 -32.62
CA ASP A 120 -16.17 3.58 -32.03
C ASP A 120 -16.76 4.90 -32.51
N PRO A 121 -18.05 4.92 -32.89
CA PRO A 121 -18.75 6.14 -33.28
C PRO A 121 -19.13 7.06 -32.13
N MET A 122 -18.80 6.72 -30.87
CA MET A 122 -18.99 7.63 -29.73
C MET A 122 -17.89 8.69 -29.68
N PRO A 123 -18.23 9.92 -29.22
CA PRO A 123 -17.29 11.04 -29.26
C PRO A 123 -16.14 10.97 -28.27
N PHE A 124 -15.95 9.84 -27.58
CA PHE A 124 -15.02 9.68 -26.50
C PHE A 124 -13.85 8.78 -26.89
N GLY A 125 -12.74 9.38 -27.05
CA GLY A 125 -11.47 8.71 -27.23
C GLY A 125 -11.12 8.42 -28.68
N ASN A 126 -10.13 9.13 -29.14
CA ASN A 126 -9.30 8.67 -30.25
C ASN A 126 -8.39 7.58 -29.69
N GLY A 127 -8.98 6.45 -29.24
CA GLY A 127 -8.22 5.37 -28.68
C GLY A 127 -7.18 4.89 -29.66
N THR A 128 -5.94 5.00 -29.30
CA THR A 128 -4.84 4.31 -29.93
C THR A 128 -4.41 3.20 -28.99
N GLN A 129 -4.22 2.01 -29.53
CA GLN A 129 -3.48 0.97 -28.82
C GLN A 129 -2.19 1.60 -28.34
N GLN A 130 -1.95 1.54 -27.03
CA GLN A 130 -0.76 2.07 -26.39
C GLN A 130 -0.36 1.16 -25.26
N TRP A 131 0.91 1.09 -24.99
CA TRP A 131 1.44 0.42 -23.81
C TRP A 131 1.52 1.41 -22.66
N PHE A 132 1.27 0.91 -21.47
CA PHE A 132 1.49 1.61 -20.22
C PHE A 132 2.79 1.15 -19.61
N GLY A 133 3.60 2.09 -19.23
CA GLY A 133 4.86 1.87 -18.56
C GLY A 133 4.98 2.66 -17.28
N ASP A 134 6.15 2.59 -16.66
CA ASP A 134 6.51 3.39 -15.50
C ASP A 134 7.98 3.83 -15.54
N GLU A 135 8.24 4.93 -14.85
CA GLU A 135 9.59 5.46 -14.63
C GLU A 135 9.82 5.72 -13.15
N SER A 136 11.04 5.51 -12.66
CA SER A 136 11.42 5.91 -11.31
C SER A 136 12.84 6.45 -11.22
N LEU A 137 13.00 7.47 -10.39
CA LEU A 137 14.28 8.02 -9.95
C LEU A 137 14.35 7.93 -8.42
N ASN A 138 15.44 7.37 -7.91
CA ASN A 138 15.72 7.32 -6.48
C ASN A 138 17.11 7.87 -6.22
N ALA A 139 17.26 8.73 -5.20
CA ALA A 139 18.55 9.26 -4.75
C ALA A 139 18.60 9.28 -3.24
N ARG A 140 19.61 8.66 -2.63
CA ARG A 140 19.81 8.67 -1.18
C ARG A 140 21.19 9.17 -0.82
N LEU A 141 21.24 10.14 0.10
CA LEU A 141 22.46 10.64 0.73
C LEU A 141 22.45 10.24 2.20
N THR A 142 23.49 9.52 2.64
CA THR A 142 23.73 9.18 4.05
C THR A 142 25.04 9.81 4.51
N LEU A 143 24.99 10.57 5.59
CA LEU A 143 26.15 11.15 6.26
C LEU A 143 26.24 10.58 7.67
N LEU A 144 27.41 10.06 8.04
CA LEU A 144 27.69 9.52 9.35
C LEU A 144 28.85 10.31 9.98
N TRP A 145 28.59 10.88 11.14
CA TRP A 145 29.57 11.70 11.85
C TRP A 145 29.69 11.31 13.31
N ASN A 146 30.90 11.00 13.73
CA ASN A 146 31.28 10.68 15.11
C ASN A 146 32.08 11.84 15.70
N PRO A 147 31.42 12.96 16.15
CA PRO A 147 32.12 14.14 16.66
C PRO A 147 32.89 13.87 17.97
N LEU A 148 32.42 12.88 18.74
CA LEU A 148 33.00 12.41 19.98
C LEU A 148 32.97 10.87 20.03
N ASP A 149 33.79 10.23 20.83
CA ASP A 149 33.85 8.77 20.97
C ASP A 149 32.52 8.17 21.47
N ASN A 150 31.66 8.98 22.09
CA ASN A 150 30.38 8.59 22.65
C ASN A 150 29.18 9.28 22.01
N LEU A 151 29.34 9.89 20.84
CA LEU A 151 28.27 10.56 20.12
C LEU A 151 28.36 10.27 18.63
N GLU A 152 27.31 9.66 18.09
CA GLU A 152 27.10 9.44 16.67
C GLU A 152 25.95 10.33 16.17
N ALA A 153 26.13 10.95 15.01
CA ALA A 153 25.10 11.68 14.29
C ALA A 153 24.98 11.09 12.88
N LYS A 154 23.78 10.67 12.51
CA LYS A 154 23.46 10.10 11.20
C LYS A 154 22.37 10.94 10.54
N LEU A 155 22.66 11.50 9.37
CA LEU A 155 21.70 12.19 8.54
C LEU A 155 21.44 11.36 7.28
N LYS A 156 20.18 11.07 7.01
CA LYS A 156 19.73 10.42 5.76
C LYS A 156 18.72 11.31 5.05
N TYR A 157 18.92 11.52 3.77
CA TYR A 157 17.97 12.18 2.89
C TYR A 157 17.69 11.28 1.69
N HIS A 158 16.43 10.99 1.45
CA HIS A 158 15.95 10.21 0.33
C HIS A 158 14.97 11.03 -0.50
N TYR A 159 15.30 11.24 -1.76
CA TYR A 159 14.43 11.76 -2.81
C TYR A 159 13.99 10.62 -3.71
N SER A 160 12.74 10.64 -4.10
CA SER A 160 12.21 9.65 -5.03
C SER A 160 11.10 10.26 -5.87
N GLU A 161 11.12 9.97 -7.16
CA GLU A 161 10.11 10.32 -8.14
C GLU A 161 9.64 9.04 -8.84
N TYR A 162 8.34 8.92 -9.03
CA TYR A 162 7.71 7.82 -9.71
C TYR A 162 6.59 8.33 -10.60
N GLU A 163 6.65 7.95 -11.87
CA GLU A 163 5.62 8.26 -12.84
C GLU A 163 5.10 6.98 -13.48
N ASN A 164 3.82 6.92 -13.83
CA ASN A 164 3.28 5.88 -14.65
C ASN A 164 2.23 6.38 -15.64
N ASP A 165 2.09 5.67 -16.74
CA ASP A 165 0.97 5.79 -17.65
C ASP A 165 -0.25 5.04 -17.08
N GLY A 166 -1.46 5.55 -17.35
CA GLY A 166 -2.71 4.90 -16.97
C GLY A 166 -3.25 5.22 -15.58
N GLY A 167 -2.51 5.97 -14.74
CA GLY A 167 -2.95 6.43 -13.41
C GLY A 167 -2.94 5.35 -12.34
N GLY A 168 -3.62 5.60 -11.22
CA GLY A 168 -3.66 4.71 -10.05
C GLY A 168 -4.34 3.36 -10.29
N THR A 169 -5.12 3.23 -11.36
CA THR A 169 -5.76 1.98 -11.78
C THR A 169 -5.21 1.42 -13.08
N ALA A 170 -3.99 1.81 -13.47
CA ALA A 170 -3.34 1.38 -14.71
C ALA A 170 -3.33 -0.14 -14.90
N TRP A 171 -3.11 -0.87 -13.80
CA TRP A 171 -2.94 -2.32 -13.77
C TRP A 171 -4.20 -3.05 -13.33
N SER A 172 -5.37 -2.45 -13.54
CA SER A 172 -6.65 -3.05 -13.23
C SER A 172 -7.40 -3.38 -14.50
N GLU A 173 -7.90 -4.61 -14.55
CA GLU A 173 -8.67 -5.17 -15.63
C GLU A 173 -10.10 -5.44 -15.18
N GLU A 174 -11.03 -5.57 -16.13
CA GLU A 174 -12.37 -6.03 -15.84
C GLU A 174 -12.38 -7.56 -15.74
N GLY A 175 -12.37 -8.09 -14.51
CA GLY A 175 -12.15 -9.52 -14.26
C GLY A 175 -13.42 -10.36 -14.12
N LEU A 176 -14.59 -9.74 -14.01
CA LEU A 176 -15.87 -10.42 -13.87
C LEU A 176 -17.03 -9.59 -14.41
N CYS A 177 -17.75 -10.10 -15.42
CA CYS A 177 -18.95 -9.49 -15.99
C CYS A 177 -20.11 -10.48 -15.92
N PRO A 178 -20.88 -10.53 -14.82
CA PRO A 178 -21.94 -11.54 -14.63
C PRO A 178 -23.04 -11.49 -15.67
N ASP A 179 -23.25 -10.36 -16.31
CA ASP A 179 -24.26 -10.12 -17.34
C ASP A 179 -23.71 -10.18 -18.77
N GLY A 180 -22.41 -10.46 -18.89
CA GLY A 180 -21.69 -10.48 -20.17
C GLY A 180 -21.21 -9.09 -20.59
N VAL A 181 -20.27 -9.07 -21.51
CA VAL A 181 -19.51 -7.88 -21.98
C VAL A 181 -20.38 -6.82 -22.69
N THR A 182 -21.61 -7.12 -22.99
CA THR A 182 -22.49 -6.24 -23.81
C THR A 182 -23.65 -5.64 -23.03
N GLN A 183 -23.73 -5.92 -21.74
CA GLN A 183 -24.91 -5.44 -21.00
C GLN A 183 -24.68 -4.10 -20.32
N LEU A 184 -25.66 -3.30 -20.53
CA LEU A 184 -25.83 -1.96 -20.02
C LEU A 184 -26.43 -2.05 -18.63
N THR A 185 -25.66 -1.76 -17.61
CA THR A 185 -26.20 -1.55 -16.28
C THR A 185 -26.65 -0.11 -16.17
N GLY A 186 -27.93 0.15 -16.18
CA GLY A 186 -28.50 1.48 -16.06
C GLY A 186 -29.34 1.63 -14.81
N ILE A 187 -29.63 2.87 -14.47
CA ILE A 187 -30.69 3.18 -13.53
C ILE A 187 -31.99 2.63 -14.12
N PRO A 188 -32.84 1.88 -13.39
CA PRO A 188 -34.07 1.33 -13.92
C PRO A 188 -34.91 2.40 -14.65
N GLY A 189 -35.18 2.21 -15.95
CA GLY A 189 -35.96 3.13 -16.77
C GLY A 189 -35.19 4.24 -17.50
N ALA A 190 -33.90 4.44 -17.20
CA ALA A 190 -33.02 5.29 -17.98
C ALA A 190 -32.12 4.42 -18.88
N ALA A 191 -31.99 4.81 -20.15
CA ALA A 191 -31.07 4.13 -21.04
C ALA A 191 -29.63 4.31 -20.52
N THR A 192 -29.01 3.21 -20.17
CA THR A 192 -27.60 2.95 -20.28
C THR A 192 -26.63 4.08 -19.98
N PHE A 193 -26.33 4.30 -18.69
CA PHE A 193 -25.35 5.29 -18.28
C PHE A 193 -23.91 4.79 -18.37
N PHE A 194 -23.68 3.52 -18.12
CA PHE A 194 -22.37 2.91 -18.06
C PHE A 194 -22.41 1.58 -18.80
N THR A 195 -21.69 1.47 -19.86
CA THR A 195 -21.66 0.25 -20.65
C THR A 195 -20.24 -0.24 -20.77
N THR A 196 -20.03 -1.48 -20.35
CA THR A 196 -18.95 -2.22 -20.99
C THR A 196 -19.38 -2.46 -22.42
N ARG A 197 -18.62 -1.99 -23.36
CA ARG A 197 -18.93 -2.25 -24.76
C ARG A 197 -18.32 -3.56 -25.19
N ALA A 198 -19.08 -4.31 -26.01
CA ALA A 198 -18.50 -5.43 -26.71
C ALA A 198 -17.23 -4.96 -27.44
N GLY A 199 -16.13 -5.57 -27.07
CA GLY A 199 -14.85 -5.30 -27.67
C GLY A 199 -14.00 -4.21 -26.98
N VAL A 200 -14.39 -3.60 -25.87
CA VAL A 200 -13.58 -2.68 -25.05
C VAL A 200 -12.77 -3.47 -24.04
N ASP A 201 -13.44 -4.35 -23.35
CA ASP A 201 -12.83 -5.30 -22.42
C ASP A 201 -13.48 -6.66 -22.70
N ASP A 202 -12.74 -7.72 -22.62
CA ASP A 202 -13.23 -9.08 -22.84
C ASP A 202 -13.65 -9.77 -21.54
N CYS A 203 -13.57 -9.07 -20.40
CA CYS A 203 -13.80 -9.59 -19.05
C CYS A 203 -12.95 -10.83 -18.72
N THR A 204 -11.73 -10.83 -19.22
CA THR A 204 -10.75 -11.88 -19.03
C THR A 204 -9.49 -11.25 -18.48
N ILE A 205 -8.97 -11.80 -17.39
CA ILE A 205 -7.71 -11.35 -16.81
C ILE A 205 -6.58 -11.87 -17.68
N ASN A 206 -5.93 -10.99 -18.41
CA ASN A 206 -4.94 -11.36 -19.44
C ASN A 206 -3.79 -10.34 -19.61
N GLY A 207 -3.65 -9.37 -18.70
CA GLY A 207 -2.63 -8.31 -18.78
C GLY A 207 -3.02 -7.13 -19.68
N ASN A 208 -4.30 -7.05 -20.07
CA ASN A 208 -4.82 -5.97 -20.90
C ASN A 208 -5.73 -5.06 -20.08
N THR A 209 -5.62 -3.76 -20.28
CA THR A 209 -6.51 -2.77 -19.66
C THR A 209 -7.26 -1.95 -20.69
N SER A 210 -8.31 -1.27 -20.28
CA SER A 210 -9.08 -0.37 -21.12
C SER A 210 -9.22 0.98 -20.45
N LYS A 211 -8.41 1.94 -20.87
CA LYS A 211 -8.44 3.32 -20.38
C LYS A 211 -8.58 4.26 -21.55
N ILE A 212 -9.35 5.32 -21.38
CA ILE A 212 -9.52 6.33 -22.41
C ILE A 212 -8.93 7.67 -21.98
N ASN A 213 -8.44 8.39 -22.98
CA ASN A 213 -7.94 9.73 -22.78
C ASN A 213 -9.12 10.68 -22.50
N LEU A 214 -8.91 11.59 -21.55
CA LEU A 214 -9.87 12.64 -21.24
C LEU A 214 -10.08 13.56 -22.46
N GLU A 215 -11.34 13.84 -22.79
CA GLU A 215 -11.74 14.72 -23.87
C GLU A 215 -11.13 16.13 -23.76
N PRO A 216 -10.71 16.75 -24.87
CA PRO A 216 -10.13 18.09 -24.86
C PRO A 216 -10.97 19.15 -24.15
N GLY A 217 -12.30 19.01 -24.23
CA GLY A 217 -13.22 19.93 -23.57
C GLY A 217 -13.20 19.82 -22.05
N LEU A 218 -13.05 18.60 -21.50
CA LEU A 218 -12.98 18.35 -20.06
C LEU A 218 -11.63 18.78 -19.48
N ARG A 219 -10.53 18.40 -20.12
CA ARG A 219 -9.18 18.76 -19.65
C ARG A 219 -8.90 20.26 -19.64
N ALA A 220 -9.52 21.04 -20.54
CA ALA A 220 -9.41 22.49 -20.54
C ALA A 220 -9.95 23.16 -19.27
N GLY A 221 -10.74 22.46 -18.46
CA GLY A 221 -11.25 22.92 -17.16
C GLY A 221 -10.47 22.44 -15.95
N LEU A 222 -9.48 21.57 -16.13
CA LEU A 222 -8.68 21.04 -15.03
C LEU A 222 -7.59 22.03 -14.60
N PRO A 223 -7.25 22.09 -13.31
CA PRO A 223 -6.39 23.15 -12.79
C PRO A 223 -4.88 22.93 -13.00
N TRP A 224 -4.41 21.69 -13.23
CA TRP A 224 -3.00 21.35 -13.41
C TRP A 224 -2.82 20.09 -14.25
N GLY A 225 -1.62 19.90 -14.81
CA GLY A 225 -1.12 18.68 -15.46
C GLY A 225 -2.00 18.09 -16.56
N TYR A 226 -1.58 16.98 -17.12
CA TYR A 226 -2.35 16.11 -18.02
C TYR A 226 -2.98 16.81 -19.22
N ASP A 227 -2.25 17.76 -19.84
CA ASP A 227 -2.72 18.57 -20.96
C ASP A 227 -3.08 17.73 -22.20
N ASP A 228 -2.49 16.57 -22.36
CA ASP A 228 -2.80 15.59 -23.39
C ASP A 228 -4.04 14.76 -23.05
N GLY A 229 -4.49 14.76 -21.80
CA GLY A 229 -5.64 14.02 -21.27
C GLY A 229 -5.39 12.54 -21.09
N LYS A 230 -4.14 12.08 -21.17
CA LYS A 230 -3.83 10.68 -20.86
C LYS A 230 -3.96 10.43 -19.36
N PRO A 231 -4.60 9.33 -18.95
CA PRO A 231 -4.46 8.86 -17.58
C PRO A 231 -2.99 8.66 -17.23
N GLY A 232 -2.63 9.07 -16.05
CA GLY A 232 -1.25 8.99 -15.56
C GLY A 232 -1.18 9.33 -14.09
N LEU A 233 -0.05 9.01 -13.48
CA LEU A 233 0.25 9.27 -12.08
C LEU A 233 1.66 9.82 -11.96
N ASN A 234 1.83 10.84 -11.13
CA ASN A 234 3.13 11.37 -10.73
C ASN A 234 3.20 11.41 -9.21
N GLN A 235 4.30 10.94 -8.63
CA GLN A 235 4.53 10.94 -7.20
C GLN A 235 5.96 11.36 -6.89
N GLU A 236 6.10 12.42 -6.12
CA GLU A 236 7.37 12.86 -5.53
C GLU A 236 7.35 12.60 -4.02
N THR A 237 8.46 12.08 -3.49
CA THR A 237 8.62 11.78 -2.06
C THR A 237 9.96 12.26 -1.57
N ASN A 238 9.95 12.98 -0.44
CA ASN A 238 11.13 13.46 0.27
C ASN A 238 11.10 12.91 1.70
N VAL A 239 12.17 12.22 2.12
CA VAL A 239 12.32 11.72 3.49
C VAL A 239 13.65 12.20 4.05
N LEU A 240 13.60 13.01 5.09
CA LEU A 240 14.76 13.47 5.85
C LEU A 240 14.72 12.89 7.25
N SER A 241 15.82 12.28 7.69
CA SER A 241 15.97 11.72 9.02
C SER A 241 17.30 12.14 9.63
N LEU A 242 17.27 12.64 10.84
CA LEU A 242 18.44 12.92 11.67
C LEU A 242 18.37 12.06 12.94
N GLN A 243 19.27 11.11 13.06
CA GLN A 243 19.44 10.29 14.25
C GLN A 243 20.69 10.77 15.01
N LEU A 244 20.54 10.99 16.32
CA LEU A 244 21.62 11.24 17.25
C LEU A 244 21.63 10.10 18.28
N SER A 245 22.75 9.41 18.44
CA SER A 245 22.94 8.38 19.45
C SER A 245 24.05 8.80 20.40
N TRP A 246 23.72 8.99 21.67
CA TRP A 246 24.63 9.46 22.71
C TRP A 246 24.75 8.46 23.86
N ASP A 247 25.93 7.88 24.01
CA ASP A 247 26.28 7.11 25.19
C ASP A 247 26.57 8.07 26.35
N ILE A 248 25.53 8.32 27.18
CA ILE A 248 25.63 9.19 28.36
C ILE A 248 26.72 8.63 29.30
N ASN A 249 26.76 7.32 29.44
CA ASN A 249 27.78 6.53 30.11
C ASN A 249 27.75 5.06 29.59
N GLU A 250 28.58 4.19 30.16
CA GLU A 250 28.71 2.76 29.77
C GLU A 250 27.39 1.97 29.86
N ASN A 251 26.38 2.48 30.57
CA ASN A 251 25.14 1.77 30.86
C ASN A 251 23.89 2.47 30.30
N LEU A 252 23.98 3.69 29.79
CA LEU A 252 22.83 4.47 29.33
C LEU A 252 23.12 5.09 27.98
N ASN A 253 22.27 4.79 27.00
CA ASN A 253 22.24 5.40 25.68
C ASN A 253 20.97 6.24 25.52
N LEU A 254 21.10 7.45 25.00
CA LEU A 254 20.01 8.30 24.57
C LEU A 254 20.03 8.41 23.04
N THR A 255 18.99 7.93 22.39
CA THR A 255 18.77 8.10 20.95
C THR A 255 17.71 9.16 20.72
N SER A 256 17.96 10.09 19.80
CA SER A 256 16.99 11.07 19.29
C SER A 256 16.82 10.85 17.79
N VAL A 257 15.59 10.76 17.30
CA VAL A 257 15.27 10.66 15.87
C VAL A 257 14.32 11.80 15.53
N THR A 258 14.77 12.71 14.64
CA THR A 258 13.93 13.75 14.04
C THR A 258 13.69 13.38 12.60
N SER A 259 12.44 13.36 12.15
CA SER A 259 12.11 13.04 10.77
C SER A 259 11.12 14.01 10.16
N GLN A 260 11.33 14.31 8.88
CA GLN A 260 10.41 15.03 8.02
C GLN A 260 10.12 14.17 6.79
N VAL A 261 8.86 14.03 6.45
CA VAL A 261 8.39 13.28 5.28
C VAL A 261 7.44 14.15 4.49
N GLU A 262 7.66 14.24 3.19
CA GLU A 262 6.79 14.96 2.27
C GLU A 262 6.43 14.03 1.11
N LEU A 263 5.16 14.04 0.72
CA LEU A 263 4.65 13.35 -0.47
C LEU A 263 3.77 14.32 -1.24
N ASP A 264 4.06 14.50 -2.51
CA ASP A 264 3.17 15.11 -3.50
C ASP A 264 2.81 14.04 -4.52
N HIS A 265 1.52 13.75 -4.63
CA HIS A 265 1.02 12.73 -5.52
C HIS A 265 -0.17 13.31 -6.28
N ASP A 266 -0.09 13.26 -7.59
CA ASP A 266 -1.21 13.61 -8.45
C ASP A 266 -1.48 12.51 -9.49
N GLU A 267 -2.74 12.37 -9.88
CA GLU A 267 -3.16 11.38 -10.86
C GLU A 267 -4.39 11.83 -11.64
N LEU A 268 -4.40 11.52 -12.92
CA LEU A 268 -5.60 11.52 -13.77
C LEU A 268 -5.96 10.07 -14.04
N ASP A 269 -7.18 9.66 -13.68
CA ASP A 269 -7.61 8.27 -13.83
C ASP A 269 -8.96 8.14 -14.54
N ASP A 270 -9.10 7.08 -15.33
CA ASP A 270 -10.38 6.62 -15.92
C ASP A 270 -10.88 5.41 -15.12
N TYR A 271 -11.86 5.63 -14.24
CA TYR A 271 -12.50 4.57 -13.46
C TYR A 271 -13.63 3.85 -14.22
N SER A 272 -13.86 4.21 -15.47
CA SER A 272 -14.93 3.65 -16.27
C SER A 272 -14.53 2.42 -17.08
N TYR A 273 -13.24 2.06 -17.05
CA TYR A 273 -12.69 0.95 -17.83
C TYR A 273 -13.14 1.00 -19.30
N GLY A 274 -12.83 2.12 -19.95
CA GLY A 274 -13.16 2.34 -21.35
C GLY A 274 -14.63 2.73 -21.65
N ALA A 275 -15.51 2.78 -20.64
CA ALA A 275 -16.88 3.27 -20.84
C ALA A 275 -16.96 4.79 -21.00
N GLY A 276 -15.92 5.52 -20.62
CA GLY A 276 -15.71 6.91 -20.99
C GLY A 276 -16.46 7.98 -20.22
N VAL A 277 -16.90 7.67 -19.00
CA VAL A 277 -17.83 8.57 -18.30
C VAL A 277 -17.57 8.75 -16.82
N PHE A 278 -16.52 8.14 -16.27
CA PHE A 278 -16.22 8.24 -14.86
C PHE A 278 -14.70 8.26 -14.61
N GLY A 279 -14.24 9.32 -14.05
CA GLY A 279 -12.82 9.49 -13.70
C GLY A 279 -12.59 10.74 -12.90
N GLY A 280 -11.35 11.05 -12.61
CA GLY A 280 -11.01 12.20 -11.82
C GLY A 280 -9.55 12.60 -11.93
N LEU A 281 -9.29 13.88 -11.66
CA LEU A 281 -7.98 14.41 -11.35
C LEU A 281 -7.90 14.56 -9.84
N HIS A 282 -6.92 13.90 -9.23
CA HIS A 282 -6.70 13.94 -7.79
C HIS A 282 -5.29 14.43 -7.49
N ARG A 283 -5.15 15.12 -6.37
CA ARG A 283 -3.87 15.46 -5.77
C ARG A 283 -3.92 15.15 -4.29
N ASN A 284 -2.86 14.56 -3.77
CA ASN A 284 -2.69 14.29 -2.35
C ASN A 284 -1.33 14.81 -1.90
N ILE A 285 -1.35 15.80 -1.03
CA ILE A 285 -0.16 16.34 -0.36
C ILE A 285 -0.17 15.80 1.06
N TYR A 286 0.96 15.30 1.50
CA TYR A 286 1.15 14.77 2.85
C TYR A 286 2.47 15.28 3.39
N GLU A 287 2.42 15.97 4.53
CA GLU A 287 3.57 16.44 5.27
C GLU A 287 3.55 15.87 6.67
N HIS A 288 4.70 15.40 7.15
CA HIS A 288 4.85 14.77 8.45
C HIS A 288 6.13 15.26 9.11
N LEU A 289 6.03 15.75 10.33
CA LEU A 289 7.15 16.05 11.20
C LEU A 289 7.05 15.21 12.47
N ALA A 290 8.11 14.46 12.82
CA ALA A 290 8.12 13.69 14.05
C ALA A 290 9.43 13.80 14.80
N GLN A 291 9.32 13.61 16.13
CA GLN A 291 10.44 13.57 17.05
C GLN A 291 10.27 12.40 18.03
N GLU A 292 11.29 11.55 18.11
CA GLU A 292 11.36 10.49 19.10
C GLU A 292 12.60 10.67 19.98
N PHE A 293 12.45 10.38 21.26
CA PHE A 293 13.55 10.21 22.22
C PHE A 293 13.46 8.84 22.85
N ARG A 294 14.54 8.06 22.85
CA ARG A 294 14.66 6.75 23.48
C ARG A 294 15.81 6.73 24.45
N LEU A 295 15.54 6.42 25.70
CA LEU A 295 16.55 6.15 26.71
C LEU A 295 16.61 4.64 26.97
N THR A 296 17.72 4.02 26.64
CA THR A 296 17.95 2.58 26.79
C THR A 296 19.01 2.33 27.83
N SER A 297 18.77 1.39 28.75
CA SER A 297 19.76 0.93 29.72
C SER A 297 20.45 -0.38 29.30
N ASN A 298 21.69 -0.54 29.71
CA ASN A 298 22.49 -1.77 29.58
C ASN A 298 23.27 -2.02 30.89
N PHE A 299 22.52 -2.30 31.97
CA PHE A 299 23.11 -2.60 33.28
C PHE A 299 23.53 -4.06 33.34
N ASP A 300 24.61 -4.33 34.10
CA ASP A 300 25.06 -5.71 34.43
C ASP A 300 24.04 -6.46 35.31
N GLY A 301 23.06 -5.77 35.87
CA GLY A 301 21.98 -6.34 36.70
C GLY A 301 20.91 -7.04 35.91
N PRO A 302 20.01 -7.78 36.60
CA PRO A 302 18.95 -8.56 35.91
C PRO A 302 17.82 -7.71 35.33
N LEU A 303 17.87 -6.40 35.46
CA LEU A 303 16.79 -5.50 34.99
C LEU A 303 17.36 -4.41 34.10
N ASN A 304 16.86 -4.35 32.88
CA ASN A 304 17.09 -3.30 31.93
C ASN A 304 15.78 -2.67 31.48
N PHE A 305 15.83 -1.52 30.85
CA PHE A 305 14.63 -0.82 30.38
C PHE A 305 14.89 0.00 29.12
N GLN A 306 13.82 0.28 28.41
CA GLN A 306 13.74 1.28 27.35
C GLN A 306 12.56 2.20 27.63
N LEU A 307 12.79 3.50 27.72
CA LEU A 307 11.78 4.56 27.87
C LEU A 307 11.78 5.40 26.61
N GLY A 308 10.61 5.62 26.00
CA GLY A 308 10.47 6.44 24.83
C GLY A 308 9.40 7.53 24.96
N LEU A 309 9.66 8.64 24.28
CA LEU A 309 8.72 9.75 24.08
C LEU A 309 8.63 9.99 22.58
N TYR A 310 7.41 10.15 22.06
CA TYR A 310 7.15 10.38 20.65
C TYR A 310 6.11 11.48 20.46
N VAL A 311 6.38 12.38 19.53
CA VAL A 311 5.43 13.38 19.05
C VAL A 311 5.46 13.42 17.52
N GLN A 312 4.30 13.65 16.91
CA GLN A 312 4.15 13.72 15.46
C GLN A 312 3.05 14.71 15.10
N GLU A 313 3.32 15.53 14.10
CA GLU A 313 2.34 16.41 13.44
C GLU A 313 2.24 15.98 11.98
N ILE A 314 1.02 15.86 11.47
CA ILE A 314 0.74 15.50 10.07
C ILE A 314 -0.23 16.52 9.51
N GLU A 315 0.13 17.11 8.38
CA GLU A 315 -0.76 17.94 7.56
C GLU A 315 -1.05 17.17 6.26
N GLN A 316 -2.32 17.10 5.90
CA GLN A 316 -2.74 16.40 4.69
C GLN A 316 -3.76 17.20 3.92
N GLU A 317 -3.53 17.35 2.61
CA GLU A 317 -4.47 17.92 1.66
C GLU A 317 -4.84 16.87 0.61
N PHE A 318 -6.12 16.79 0.26
CA PHE A 318 -6.62 15.95 -0.81
C PHE A 318 -7.58 16.75 -1.69
N ASP A 319 -7.17 16.96 -2.93
CA ASP A 319 -7.96 17.64 -3.96
C ASP A 319 -8.57 16.62 -4.93
N ALA A 320 -9.84 16.76 -5.23
CA ALA A 320 -10.55 15.92 -6.19
C ALA A 320 -11.35 16.78 -7.17
N TYR A 321 -11.08 16.63 -8.46
CA TYR A 321 -11.86 17.17 -9.57
C TYR A 321 -12.49 15.98 -10.30
N GLN A 322 -13.80 15.81 -10.13
CA GLN A 322 -14.49 14.62 -10.56
C GLN A 322 -15.32 14.87 -11.81
N TYR A 323 -15.24 13.96 -12.76
CA TYR A 323 -16.13 13.90 -13.92
C TYR A 323 -16.86 12.55 -13.91
N ALA A 324 -17.95 12.48 -13.14
CA ALA A 324 -18.71 11.25 -12.95
C ALA A 324 -19.71 10.99 -14.07
N PHE A 325 -20.16 12.03 -14.77
CA PHE A 325 -21.24 11.92 -15.74
C PHE A 325 -20.90 12.50 -17.10
N ASN A 326 -19.73 13.10 -17.25
CA ASN A 326 -19.32 13.79 -18.48
C ASN A 326 -20.45 14.67 -19.08
N LEU A 327 -21.07 15.45 -18.22
CA LEU A 327 -22.32 16.17 -18.50
C LEU A 327 -22.21 17.16 -19.66
N ALA A 328 -20.99 17.66 -19.87
CA ALA A 328 -20.70 18.62 -20.94
C ALA A 328 -20.76 18.01 -22.36
N VAL A 329 -20.42 16.73 -22.47
CA VAL A 329 -20.14 16.09 -23.75
C VAL A 329 -21.24 15.12 -24.17
N MET A 330 -22.14 14.72 -23.26
CA MET A 330 -23.18 13.73 -23.51
C MET A 330 -24.64 14.22 -23.39
N PRO A 331 -25.07 15.34 -24.02
CA PRO A 331 -26.44 15.79 -23.89
C PRO A 331 -27.48 14.77 -24.36
N ASN A 332 -27.12 13.90 -25.32
CA ASN A 332 -28.04 12.90 -25.88
C ASN A 332 -28.25 11.68 -24.94
N ILE A 333 -27.36 11.45 -24.02
CA ILE A 333 -27.46 10.37 -23.01
C ILE A 333 -28.11 10.93 -21.74
N PHE A 334 -27.71 12.12 -21.33
CA PHE A 334 -28.21 12.75 -20.10
C PHE A 334 -29.59 13.38 -20.21
N GLY A 335 -29.99 13.83 -21.38
CA GLY A 335 -31.36 14.30 -21.58
C GLY A 335 -32.41 13.26 -21.17
N PRO A 336 -32.33 12.01 -21.67
CA PRO A 336 -33.22 10.92 -21.24
C PRO A 336 -33.11 10.60 -19.75
N ALA A 337 -31.92 10.67 -19.17
CA ALA A 337 -31.74 10.43 -17.74
C ALA A 337 -32.29 11.54 -16.88
N LEU A 338 -32.11 12.78 -17.27
CA LEU A 338 -32.69 13.91 -16.57
C LEU A 338 -34.24 13.81 -16.59
N ALA A 339 -34.84 13.37 -17.72
CA ALA A 339 -36.26 13.12 -17.82
C ALA A 339 -36.75 12.01 -16.89
N PHE A 340 -35.95 10.95 -16.72
CA PHE A 340 -36.26 9.87 -15.78
C PHE A 340 -36.31 10.36 -14.33
N PHE A 341 -35.44 11.27 -13.94
CA PHE A 341 -35.45 11.91 -12.62
C PHE A 341 -36.43 13.09 -12.50
N GLY A 342 -37.28 13.30 -13.52
CA GLY A 342 -38.29 14.35 -13.53
C GLY A 342 -37.79 15.72 -13.98
N GLY A 343 -36.57 15.79 -14.51
CA GLY A 343 -36.01 16.99 -15.13
C GLY A 343 -36.38 17.16 -16.61
N ASP A 344 -36.05 18.33 -17.17
CA ASP A 344 -36.25 18.63 -18.58
C ASP A 344 -35.10 18.08 -19.44
N PRO A 345 -35.33 17.08 -20.32
CA PRO A 345 -34.28 16.50 -21.16
C PRO A 345 -33.67 17.47 -22.17
N THR A 346 -34.29 18.63 -22.35
CA THR A 346 -33.78 19.70 -23.22
C THR A 346 -33.15 20.85 -22.44
N SER A 347 -32.93 20.66 -21.15
CA SER A 347 -32.39 21.69 -20.28
C SER A 347 -31.01 22.17 -20.73
N PRO A 348 -30.78 23.47 -20.79
CA PRO A 348 -29.47 24.04 -21.10
C PRO A 348 -28.43 23.83 -19.98
N ILE A 349 -28.80 23.19 -18.86
CA ILE A 349 -27.84 22.83 -17.78
C ILE A 349 -26.92 21.67 -18.17
N VAL A 350 -27.24 20.95 -19.23
CA VAL A 350 -26.35 19.94 -19.79
C VAL A 350 -25.31 20.63 -20.66
N GLY A 351 -24.08 20.67 -20.25
CA GLY A 351 -22.97 21.39 -20.89
C GLY A 351 -22.14 22.17 -19.87
N ALA A 352 -21.22 22.97 -20.34
CA ALA A 352 -20.38 23.80 -19.47
C ALA A 352 -21.21 24.81 -18.66
N ASP A 353 -20.92 24.94 -17.37
CA ASP A 353 -21.58 25.89 -16.49
C ASP A 353 -21.03 27.32 -16.67
N GLY A 354 -21.94 28.23 -17.04
CA GLY A 354 -21.67 29.65 -17.02
C GLY A 354 -20.50 30.13 -17.87
N PRO A 355 -19.99 31.34 -17.64
CA PRO A 355 -18.92 31.92 -18.45
C PRO A 355 -17.51 31.32 -18.15
N THR A 356 -17.33 30.60 -17.07
CA THR A 356 -16.08 29.91 -16.73
C THR A 356 -15.87 28.62 -17.49
N GLY A 357 -16.95 28.01 -17.98
CA GLY A 357 -16.87 26.80 -18.77
C GLY A 357 -16.41 25.56 -18.03
N ASN A 358 -16.57 25.50 -16.70
CA ASN A 358 -16.24 24.30 -15.93
C ASN A 358 -17.04 23.10 -16.45
N GLN A 359 -16.35 22.01 -16.69
CA GLN A 359 -16.89 20.82 -17.31
C GLN A 359 -16.81 19.59 -16.41
N TYR A 360 -16.10 19.67 -15.27
CA TYR A 360 -16.13 18.64 -14.24
C TYR A 360 -17.40 18.75 -13.38
N ASP A 361 -17.82 17.66 -12.78
CA ASP A 361 -19.08 17.60 -12.04
C ASP A 361 -19.01 18.31 -10.69
N TYR A 362 -17.89 18.18 -10.00
CA TYR A 362 -17.60 18.94 -8.76
C TYR A 362 -16.10 18.96 -8.50
N ASN A 363 -15.67 19.88 -7.63
CA ASN A 363 -14.39 19.81 -6.97
C ASN A 363 -14.57 19.81 -5.46
N LYS A 364 -13.66 19.12 -4.79
CA LYS A 364 -13.60 18.98 -3.34
C LYS A 364 -12.16 19.07 -2.89
N HIS A 365 -11.92 19.88 -1.86
CA HIS A 365 -10.65 19.99 -1.16
C HIS A 365 -10.85 19.52 0.27
N HIS A 366 -10.07 18.57 0.71
CA HIS A 366 -10.11 18.02 2.04
C HIS A 366 -8.77 18.30 2.75
N PHE A 367 -8.85 18.87 3.95
CA PHE A 367 -7.72 19.15 4.83
C PHE A 367 -7.88 18.32 6.09
N LEU A 368 -6.79 17.71 6.54
CA LEU A 368 -6.75 16.91 7.75
C LEU A 368 -5.45 17.17 8.49
N ASP A 369 -5.57 17.76 9.67
CA ASP A 369 -4.48 17.97 10.61
C ASP A 369 -4.53 16.85 11.67
N THR A 370 -3.39 16.26 12.01
CA THR A 370 -3.29 15.17 12.98
C THR A 370 -2.12 15.42 13.92
N ASP A 371 -2.41 15.43 15.22
CA ASP A 371 -1.44 15.47 16.31
C ASP A 371 -1.38 14.12 17.02
N VAL A 372 -0.16 13.60 17.23
CA VAL A 372 0.07 12.33 17.97
C VAL A 372 1.08 12.56 19.08
N ARG A 373 0.79 12.05 20.27
CA ARG A 373 1.71 12.08 21.43
C ARG A 373 1.73 10.70 22.07
N SER A 374 2.91 10.19 22.36
CA SER A 374 3.04 8.89 23.01
C SER A 374 4.16 8.84 24.03
N ILE A 375 3.96 8.03 25.04
CA ILE A 375 5.00 7.60 25.98
C ILE A 375 4.97 6.07 26.06
N TYR A 376 6.15 5.45 26.05
CA TYR A 376 6.23 4.00 26.22
C TYR A 376 7.39 3.60 27.16
N LEU A 377 7.20 2.47 27.80
CA LEU A 377 8.21 1.83 28.66
C LEU A 377 8.21 0.33 28.38
N ALA A 378 9.41 -0.21 28.16
CA ALA A 378 9.66 -1.65 28.16
C ALA A 378 10.68 -1.96 29.25
N ALA A 379 10.41 -2.98 30.07
CA ALA A 379 11.31 -3.52 31.09
C ALA A 379 11.70 -4.94 30.67
N TYR A 380 13.00 -5.21 30.68
CA TYR A 380 13.60 -6.50 30.36
C TYR A 380 14.17 -7.07 31.65
N TRP A 381 13.61 -8.19 32.11
CA TRP A 381 13.97 -8.80 33.36
C TRP A 381 14.52 -10.22 33.17
N ASP A 382 15.81 -10.40 33.37
CA ASP A 382 16.46 -11.68 33.44
C ASP A 382 16.14 -12.33 34.80
N ILE A 383 15.03 -13.09 34.87
CA ILE A 383 14.59 -13.78 36.12
C ILE A 383 15.67 -14.75 36.58
N ASN A 384 16.34 -15.39 35.66
CA ASN A 384 17.53 -16.22 35.82
C ASN A 384 18.23 -16.36 34.45
N GLU A 385 19.38 -17.08 34.42
CA GLU A 385 20.24 -17.32 33.24
C GLU A 385 19.50 -17.92 32.04
N ARG A 386 18.28 -18.43 32.21
CA ARG A 386 17.48 -19.09 31.16
C ARG A 386 16.12 -18.45 30.90
N THR A 387 15.73 -17.49 31.70
CA THR A 387 14.35 -16.96 31.63
C THR A 387 14.40 -15.45 31.63
N GLU A 388 13.92 -14.87 30.53
CA GLU A 388 13.78 -13.44 30.35
C GLU A 388 12.30 -13.09 30.25
N LEU A 389 11.87 -12.06 30.95
CA LEU A 389 10.53 -11.51 30.91
C LEU A 389 10.59 -10.08 30.38
N THR A 390 9.88 -9.81 29.31
CA THR A 390 9.62 -8.46 28.79
C THR A 390 8.23 -8.00 29.23
N LEU A 391 8.17 -6.81 29.83
CA LEU A 391 6.92 -6.13 30.19
C LEU A 391 6.95 -4.75 29.57
N GLY A 392 6.00 -4.45 28.69
CA GLY A 392 5.92 -3.18 28.02
C GLY A 392 4.51 -2.60 27.98
N ALA A 393 4.43 -1.29 27.85
CA ALA A 393 3.19 -0.60 27.54
C ALA A 393 3.49 0.72 26.84
N ARG A 394 2.65 1.10 25.87
CA ARG A 394 2.64 2.40 25.20
C ARG A 394 1.29 3.05 25.40
N TYR A 395 1.28 4.29 25.84
CA TYR A 395 0.11 5.14 25.85
C TYR A 395 0.24 6.17 24.73
N THR A 396 -0.80 6.26 23.91
CA THR A 396 -0.84 7.17 22.73
C THR A 396 -2.14 7.98 22.81
N GLU A 397 -2.01 9.29 22.62
CA GLU A 397 -3.12 10.22 22.39
C GLU A 397 -3.04 10.72 20.96
N GLU A 398 -4.18 10.82 20.29
CA GLU A 398 -4.28 11.31 18.91
C GLU A 398 -5.50 12.24 18.77
N GLU A 399 -5.28 13.37 18.11
CA GLU A 399 -6.32 14.31 17.72
C GLU A 399 -6.28 14.53 16.21
N LYS A 400 -7.44 14.50 15.55
CA LYS A 400 -7.60 14.77 14.13
C LYS A 400 -8.65 15.83 13.91
N VAL A 401 -8.33 16.85 13.13
CA VAL A 401 -9.24 17.94 12.77
C VAL A 401 -9.36 18.02 11.25
N GLY A 402 -10.58 17.76 10.77
CA GLY A 402 -10.90 17.74 9.35
C GLY A 402 -11.67 18.97 8.90
N ARG A 403 -11.43 19.41 7.65
CA ARG A 403 -12.19 20.45 6.95
C ARG A 403 -12.38 20.06 5.50
N ILE A 404 -13.60 20.17 4.97
CA ILE A 404 -13.91 19.89 3.57
C ILE A 404 -14.45 21.17 2.93
N GLU A 405 -13.86 21.57 1.81
CA GLU A 405 -14.34 22.65 0.96
C GLU A 405 -14.89 22.08 -0.35
N ILE A 406 -16.05 22.59 -0.77
CA ILE A 406 -16.71 22.22 -2.01
C ILE A 406 -17.03 23.49 -2.80
N PRO A 407 -16.01 24.07 -3.46
CA PRO A 407 -16.18 25.36 -4.12
C PRO A 407 -17.14 25.35 -5.30
N TYR A 408 -17.32 24.17 -5.93
CA TYR A 408 -18.11 24.04 -7.14
C TYR A 408 -18.85 22.72 -7.22
N ILE A 409 -20.10 22.77 -7.62
CA ILE A 409 -20.93 21.64 -8.07
C ILE A 409 -21.59 22.08 -9.37
N HIS A 410 -21.40 21.31 -10.44
CA HIS A 410 -22.03 21.55 -11.74
C HIS A 410 -23.54 21.52 -11.62
N SER A 411 -24.25 22.43 -12.33
CA SER A 411 -25.70 22.55 -12.24
C SER A 411 -26.43 21.25 -12.62
N ALA A 412 -25.90 20.47 -13.56
CA ALA A 412 -26.44 19.17 -13.89
C ALA A 412 -26.20 18.13 -12.78
N ALA A 413 -25.02 18.11 -12.13
CA ALA A 413 -24.76 17.27 -10.97
C ALA A 413 -25.71 17.64 -9.81
N ALA A 414 -25.95 18.92 -9.59
CA ALA A 414 -26.95 19.39 -8.61
C ALA A 414 -28.37 18.88 -8.92
N ALA A 415 -28.74 18.76 -10.18
CA ALA A 415 -30.03 18.18 -10.60
C ALA A 415 -30.12 16.68 -10.29
N PHE A 416 -28.99 15.96 -10.15
CA PHE A 416 -28.91 14.57 -9.70
C PHE A 416 -28.81 14.41 -8.19
N GLY A 417 -28.90 15.50 -7.41
CA GLY A 417 -28.92 15.46 -5.97
C GLY A 417 -27.55 15.73 -5.32
N PHE A 418 -26.54 16.13 -6.09
CA PHE A 418 -25.31 16.63 -5.53
C PHE A 418 -25.59 17.99 -4.90
N ALA A 419 -25.44 18.09 -3.60
CA ALA A 419 -25.68 19.31 -2.84
C ALA A 419 -24.93 19.25 -1.51
N ALA A 420 -23.97 20.14 -1.35
CA ALA A 420 -23.26 20.28 -0.09
C ALA A 420 -23.02 21.76 0.21
N PRO A 421 -22.83 22.13 1.47
CA PRO A 421 -22.38 23.48 1.81
C PRO A 421 -20.98 23.70 1.23
N PRO A 422 -20.60 24.95 0.91
CA PRO A 422 -19.28 25.23 0.34
C PRO A 422 -18.12 24.91 1.31
N VAL A 423 -18.38 24.84 2.61
CA VAL A 423 -17.39 24.48 3.65
C VAL A 423 -18.07 23.66 4.73
N ILE A 424 -17.44 22.54 5.10
CA ILE A 424 -17.81 21.68 6.24
C ILE A 424 -16.66 21.74 7.23
N THR A 425 -16.96 22.07 8.48
CA THR A 425 -16.04 22.15 9.62
C THR A 425 -16.61 21.41 10.84
N GLY A 426 -15.81 21.23 11.89
CA GLY A 426 -16.21 20.49 13.08
C GLY A 426 -16.17 18.97 12.86
N LEU A 427 -15.29 18.52 11.99
CA LEU A 427 -14.96 17.13 11.79
C LEU A 427 -13.75 16.84 12.71
N GLU A 428 -14.03 16.44 13.94
CA GLU A 428 -13.04 16.20 14.98
C GLU A 428 -13.11 14.74 15.40
N PHE A 429 -11.96 14.13 15.57
CA PHE A 429 -11.79 12.78 16.11
C PHE A 429 -10.66 12.82 17.14
N GLU A 430 -10.94 12.36 18.34
CA GLU A 430 -9.97 12.24 19.43
C GLU A 430 -10.02 10.81 19.94
N ASP A 431 -8.85 10.21 20.18
CA ASP A 431 -8.75 8.89 20.77
C ASP A 431 -7.49 8.75 21.62
N ASP A 432 -7.56 7.85 22.61
CA ASP A 432 -6.41 7.44 23.40
C ASP A 432 -6.39 5.92 23.56
N ASN A 433 -5.20 5.34 23.48
CA ASN A 433 -5.03 3.90 23.58
C ASN A 433 -3.84 3.52 24.45
N LEU A 434 -4.01 2.47 25.24
CA LEU A 434 -2.95 1.79 25.97
C LEU A 434 -2.69 0.42 25.33
N SER A 435 -1.51 0.24 24.72
CA SER A 435 -1.10 -1.01 24.10
C SER A 435 -0.06 -1.74 24.96
N PRO A 436 -0.46 -2.73 25.77
CA PRO A 436 0.46 -3.55 26.58
C PRO A 436 1.11 -4.65 25.75
N GLU A 437 2.29 -5.07 26.21
CA GLU A 437 2.99 -6.25 25.71
C GLU A 437 3.63 -7.01 26.88
N VAL A 438 3.47 -8.35 26.84
CA VAL A 438 4.12 -9.27 27.76
C VAL A 438 4.74 -10.40 26.95
N ALA A 439 6.06 -10.62 27.10
CA ALA A 439 6.73 -11.75 26.47
C ALA A 439 7.64 -12.47 27.47
N LEU A 440 7.58 -13.79 27.46
CA LEU A 440 8.42 -14.66 28.27
C LEU A 440 9.25 -15.55 27.35
N ASN A 441 10.55 -15.40 27.40
CA ASN A 441 11.52 -16.24 26.71
C ASN A 441 12.13 -17.25 27.67
N TYR A 442 12.23 -18.51 27.25
CA TYR A 442 12.91 -19.57 27.99
C TYR A 442 13.93 -20.26 27.11
N TYR A 443 15.19 -20.18 27.51
CA TYR A 443 16.33 -20.80 26.85
C TYR A 443 16.51 -22.22 27.37
N ILE A 444 16.10 -23.23 26.60
CA ILE A 444 16.27 -24.66 26.94
C ILE A 444 17.76 -24.97 27.02
N ASN A 445 18.54 -24.46 26.08
CA ASN A 445 20.00 -24.43 26.00
C ASN A 445 20.44 -23.25 25.11
N GLU A 446 21.76 -23.19 24.78
CA GLU A 446 22.30 -22.11 23.92
C GLU A 446 21.73 -22.10 22.49
N ASP A 447 21.24 -23.24 22.02
CA ASP A 447 20.76 -23.41 20.65
C ASP A 447 19.22 -23.35 20.50
N ILE A 448 18.49 -23.56 21.61
CA ILE A 448 17.00 -23.71 21.54
C ILE A 448 16.36 -22.79 22.58
N SER A 449 15.47 -21.92 22.10
CA SER A 449 14.59 -21.11 22.93
C SER A 449 13.12 -21.34 22.57
N VAL A 450 12.25 -21.15 23.55
CA VAL A 450 10.81 -21.11 23.40
C VAL A 450 10.31 -19.79 23.96
N TYR A 451 9.25 -19.24 23.37
CA TYR A 451 8.64 -18.01 23.86
C TYR A 451 7.13 -18.10 23.86
N ILE A 452 6.54 -17.32 24.73
CA ILE A 452 5.12 -16.98 24.68
C ILE A 452 4.98 -15.47 24.80
N SER A 453 4.12 -14.88 23.99
CA SER A 453 3.85 -13.44 24.05
C SER A 453 2.35 -13.15 23.96
N TYR A 454 1.94 -12.06 24.60
CA TYR A 454 0.65 -11.40 24.46
C TYR A 454 0.90 -9.96 24.09
N LYS A 455 0.23 -9.47 23.07
CA LYS A 455 0.39 -8.12 22.52
C LYS A 455 -0.96 -7.52 22.17
N GLU A 456 -1.09 -6.24 22.41
CA GLU A 456 -2.20 -5.42 21.92
C GLU A 456 -1.69 -4.32 21.01
N GLY A 457 -2.54 -3.89 20.09
CA GLY A 457 -2.28 -2.78 19.19
C GLY A 457 -3.56 -2.13 18.72
N PHE A 458 -3.45 -0.94 18.15
CA PHE A 458 -4.59 -0.23 17.61
C PHE A 458 -4.24 0.50 16.31
N LYS A 459 -5.28 0.77 15.53
CA LYS A 459 -5.25 1.68 14.40
C LYS A 459 -6.29 2.76 14.63
N SER A 460 -5.83 4.00 14.67
CA SER A 460 -6.69 5.15 14.97
C SER A 460 -7.83 5.28 13.97
N GLY A 461 -8.98 5.67 14.45
CA GLY A 461 -10.10 6.13 13.64
C GLY A 461 -9.79 7.46 12.93
N GLY A 462 -10.78 8.05 12.34
CA GLY A 462 -10.55 9.31 11.64
C GLY A 462 -11.74 9.86 10.90
N VAL A 463 -11.44 10.81 10.01
CA VAL A 463 -12.41 11.49 9.15
C VAL A 463 -12.33 10.96 7.73
N ASP A 464 -13.43 10.41 7.22
CA ASP A 464 -13.51 9.89 5.86
C ASP A 464 -13.52 11.04 4.84
N ASN A 465 -12.51 11.09 3.98
CA ASN A 465 -12.39 12.08 2.91
C ASN A 465 -12.98 11.61 1.57
N SER A 466 -13.43 10.36 1.48
CA SER A 466 -13.95 9.77 0.26
C SER A 466 -15.40 10.15 -0.05
N ALA A 467 -16.12 10.69 0.93
CA ALA A 467 -17.55 11.04 0.78
C ALA A 467 -17.80 12.03 -0.37
N LEU A 468 -18.80 11.70 -1.18
CA LEU A 468 -19.26 12.58 -2.27
C LEU A 468 -20.07 13.76 -1.73
N PRO A 469 -20.12 14.91 -2.43
CA PRO A 469 -20.90 16.08 -2.01
C PRO A 469 -22.40 15.86 -2.27
N THR A 470 -22.99 14.96 -1.50
CA THR A 470 -24.42 14.61 -1.60
C THR A 470 -25.22 15.09 -0.38
N ALA A 471 -26.51 14.81 -0.36
CA ALA A 471 -27.39 15.16 0.75
C ALA A 471 -26.96 14.56 2.10
N SER A 472 -26.20 13.46 2.09
CA SER A 472 -25.70 12.79 3.30
C SER A 472 -24.72 13.63 4.10
N ILE A 473 -23.96 14.51 3.46
CA ILE A 473 -23.00 15.42 4.10
C ILE A 473 -23.48 16.88 4.13
N ASN A 474 -24.73 17.15 3.72
CA ASN A 474 -25.27 18.50 3.66
C ASN A 474 -26.14 18.81 4.89
N PRO A 475 -25.70 19.66 5.85
CA PRO A 475 -26.48 20.03 7.04
C PRO A 475 -27.83 20.71 6.74
N LEU A 476 -28.04 21.20 5.53
CA LEU A 476 -29.29 21.81 5.09
C LEU A 476 -30.28 20.79 4.50
N SER A 477 -29.81 19.54 4.30
CA SER A 477 -30.67 18.47 3.79
C SER A 477 -31.62 17.97 4.88
N PRO A 478 -32.91 17.70 4.55
CA PRO A 478 -33.83 17.08 5.51
C PRO A 478 -33.47 15.64 5.88
N THR A 479 -32.56 15.02 5.14
CA THR A 479 -32.04 13.66 5.36
C THR A 479 -30.66 13.64 6.02
N PHE A 480 -30.16 14.79 6.44
CA PHE A 480 -28.88 14.88 7.13
C PHE A 480 -29.00 14.35 8.58
N GLU A 481 -28.24 13.32 8.89
CA GLU A 481 -28.21 12.67 10.20
C GLU A 481 -27.01 13.07 11.08
N GLY A 482 -26.22 14.03 10.63
CA GLY A 482 -25.00 14.48 11.29
C GLY A 482 -23.74 14.04 10.55
N PHE A 483 -22.57 14.51 11.00
CA PHE A 483 -21.29 14.17 10.42
C PHE A 483 -20.73 12.80 10.89
N GLY A 484 -21.49 12.07 11.72
CA GLY A 484 -21.07 10.73 12.16
C GLY A 484 -20.84 9.74 11.01
N ALA A 485 -21.45 9.95 9.84
CA ALA A 485 -21.18 9.16 8.63
C ALA A 485 -19.79 9.46 8.00
N LEU A 486 -19.11 10.53 8.41
CA LEU A 486 -17.76 10.89 7.98
C LEU A 486 -16.70 10.51 9.03
N ILE A 487 -17.10 10.02 10.18
CA ILE A 487 -16.20 9.65 11.27
C ILE A 487 -16.28 8.14 11.44
N TYR A 488 -15.14 7.49 11.51
CA TYR A 488 -15.02 6.07 11.81
C TYR A 488 -14.15 5.88 13.05
N GLU A 489 -14.48 4.85 13.84
CA GLU A 489 -13.84 4.55 15.11
C GLU A 489 -12.50 3.82 14.91
N SER A 490 -11.71 3.75 15.98
CA SER A 490 -10.45 3.00 16.00
C SER A 490 -10.68 1.49 15.85
N GLU A 491 -9.69 0.81 15.28
CA GLU A 491 -9.59 -0.65 15.20
C GLU A 491 -8.60 -1.12 16.27
N GLU A 492 -8.96 -2.17 16.99
CA GLU A 492 -8.11 -2.80 18.00
C GLU A 492 -7.70 -4.21 17.57
N ALA A 493 -6.50 -4.61 17.95
CA ALA A 493 -5.98 -5.95 17.74
C ALA A 493 -5.32 -6.48 19.00
N GLU A 494 -5.61 -7.73 19.36
CA GLU A 494 -4.92 -8.43 20.42
C GLU A 494 -4.56 -9.85 20.01
N GLY A 495 -3.53 -10.42 20.61
CA GLY A 495 -3.18 -11.79 20.30
C GLY A 495 -2.11 -12.43 21.16
N ILE A 496 -2.07 -13.75 21.02
CA ILE A 496 -1.12 -14.62 21.70
C ILE A 496 -0.30 -15.38 20.68
N GLU A 497 0.99 -15.46 20.91
CA GLU A 497 1.92 -16.29 20.15
C GLU A 497 2.65 -17.25 21.08
N LEU A 498 2.90 -18.46 20.59
CA LEU A 498 3.81 -19.44 21.20
C LEU A 498 4.77 -19.94 20.11
N GLY A 499 6.07 -19.79 20.33
CA GLY A 499 7.04 -20.18 19.33
C GLY A 499 8.27 -20.86 19.87
N VAL A 500 9.01 -21.50 18.96
CA VAL A 500 10.31 -22.10 19.17
C VAL A 500 11.31 -21.58 18.13
N LYS A 501 12.52 -21.25 18.57
CA LYS A 501 13.65 -20.91 17.71
C LYS A 501 14.78 -21.89 18.02
N ALA A 502 15.31 -22.54 16.99
CA ALA A 502 16.32 -23.59 17.17
C ALA A 502 17.43 -23.49 16.13
N ASN A 503 18.68 -23.52 16.60
CA ASN A 503 19.87 -23.75 15.81
C ASN A 503 20.24 -25.24 15.94
N LEU A 504 20.11 -25.98 14.89
CA LEU A 504 20.28 -27.43 14.86
C LEU A 504 21.50 -27.81 14.01
N LEU A 505 21.95 -29.04 14.09
CA LEU A 505 23.07 -29.57 13.29
C LEU A 505 24.33 -28.72 13.44
N ASP A 506 24.72 -28.47 14.70
CA ASP A 506 25.90 -27.65 15.07
C ASP A 506 25.84 -26.21 14.44
N GLY A 507 24.64 -25.61 14.40
CA GLY A 507 24.39 -24.27 13.85
C GLY A 507 24.21 -24.22 12.34
N ASN A 508 24.28 -25.34 11.62
CA ASN A 508 24.09 -25.39 10.18
C ASN A 508 22.62 -25.29 9.76
N MET A 509 21.68 -25.50 10.68
CA MET A 509 20.26 -25.44 10.38
C MET A 509 19.55 -24.54 11.41
N ARG A 510 18.90 -23.49 10.93
CA ARG A 510 17.98 -22.67 11.72
C ARG A 510 16.54 -23.09 11.41
N LEU A 511 15.76 -23.33 12.46
CA LEU A 511 14.35 -23.65 12.38
C LEU A 511 13.58 -22.78 13.35
N ASN A 512 12.53 -22.10 12.85
CA ASN A 512 11.58 -21.38 13.67
C ASN A 512 10.19 -21.98 13.43
N ALA A 513 9.37 -22.03 14.48
CA ALA A 513 7.98 -22.44 14.38
C ALA A 513 7.15 -21.63 15.39
N THR A 514 5.99 -21.14 14.95
CA THR A 514 5.09 -20.31 15.74
C THR A 514 3.65 -20.76 15.56
N VAL A 515 2.88 -20.77 16.63
CA VAL A 515 1.43 -20.90 16.65
C VAL A 515 0.88 -19.59 17.17
N PHE A 516 -0.17 -19.07 16.55
CA PHE A 516 -0.72 -17.76 16.89
C PHE A 516 -2.26 -17.77 16.86
N SER A 517 -2.84 -16.85 17.64
CA SER A 517 -4.26 -16.52 17.62
C SER A 517 -4.40 -15.02 17.87
N TYR A 518 -5.03 -14.31 16.92
CA TYR A 518 -5.28 -12.87 16.95
C TYR A 518 -6.77 -12.58 16.80
N GLU A 519 -7.29 -11.62 17.55
CA GLU A 519 -8.59 -11.03 17.37
C GLU A 519 -8.45 -9.56 16.95
N TYR A 520 -9.21 -9.18 15.91
CA TYR A 520 -9.36 -7.80 15.45
C TYR A 520 -10.79 -7.37 15.71
N VAL A 521 -10.96 -6.23 16.39
CA VAL A 521 -12.26 -5.67 16.76
C VAL A 521 -12.42 -4.35 16.01
N ASP A 522 -13.65 -4.09 15.54
CA ASP A 522 -14.00 -2.88 14.79
C ASP A 522 -13.07 -2.63 13.58
N LEU A 523 -12.73 -3.71 12.86
CA LEU A 523 -11.87 -3.69 11.69
C LEU A 523 -12.30 -2.60 10.70
N GLN A 524 -11.43 -1.69 10.38
CA GLN A 524 -11.70 -0.62 9.44
C GLN A 524 -11.63 -1.15 8.01
N VAL A 525 -12.70 -1.02 7.27
CA VAL A 525 -12.80 -1.40 5.87
C VAL A 525 -13.35 -0.26 5.03
N GLN A 526 -12.83 -0.09 3.83
CA GLN A 526 -13.35 0.85 2.86
C GLN A 526 -14.03 0.10 1.73
N LEU A 527 -15.30 0.38 1.48
CA LEU A 527 -16.09 -0.24 0.43
C LEU A 527 -16.83 0.82 -0.38
N PHE A 528 -17.03 0.51 -1.67
CA PHE A 528 -17.86 1.32 -2.54
C PHE A 528 -19.33 0.93 -2.40
N ASP A 529 -20.19 1.87 -1.99
CA ASP A 529 -21.63 1.70 -2.01
C ASP A 529 -22.21 2.21 -3.32
N SER A 530 -22.53 1.29 -4.22
CA SER A 530 -23.08 1.59 -5.53
C SER A 530 -24.49 2.19 -5.49
N LYS A 531 -25.23 2.06 -4.37
CA LYS A 531 -26.59 2.61 -4.24
C LYS A 531 -26.57 4.12 -4.09
N ILE A 532 -25.53 4.62 -3.40
CA ILE A 532 -25.33 6.05 -3.16
C ILE A 532 -24.14 6.60 -3.95
N ILE A 533 -23.45 5.73 -4.74
CA ILE A 533 -22.27 6.07 -5.52
C ILE A 533 -21.22 6.73 -4.63
N GLN A 534 -20.86 6.07 -3.54
CA GLN A 534 -19.94 6.62 -2.54
C GLN A 534 -19.01 5.54 -2.00
N PHE A 535 -17.74 5.89 -1.86
CA PHE A 535 -16.86 5.14 -0.95
C PHE A 535 -17.16 5.56 0.47
N SER A 536 -17.14 4.61 1.38
CA SER A 536 -17.32 4.86 2.80
C SER A 536 -16.41 3.95 3.60
N THR A 537 -15.83 4.50 4.64
CA THR A 537 -15.08 3.74 5.65
C THR A 537 -16.02 3.39 6.79
N PHE A 538 -16.07 2.11 7.14
CA PHE A 538 -16.86 1.64 8.29
C PHE A 538 -16.02 0.73 9.17
N ASN A 539 -16.43 0.61 10.42
CA ASN A 539 -15.95 -0.40 11.33
C ASN A 539 -16.72 -1.69 11.07
N ALA A 540 -16.07 -2.68 10.46
CA ALA A 540 -16.60 -4.00 10.25
C ALA A 540 -16.39 -4.82 11.51
N GLY A 541 -17.41 -5.43 12.04
CA GLY A 541 -17.47 -6.33 13.23
C GLY A 541 -16.12 -6.80 13.80
N GLY A 542 -15.88 -8.09 13.81
CA GLY A 542 -14.63 -8.69 14.30
C GLY A 542 -14.10 -9.77 13.37
N VAL A 543 -12.79 -9.92 13.37
CA VAL A 543 -12.07 -10.97 12.63
C VAL A 543 -11.17 -11.73 13.59
N GLU A 544 -11.26 -13.05 13.60
CA GLU A 544 -10.28 -13.93 14.25
C GLU A 544 -9.35 -14.54 13.23
N THR A 545 -8.06 -14.58 13.56
CA THR A 545 -7.02 -15.18 12.72
C THR A 545 -6.18 -16.13 13.56
N GLU A 546 -6.26 -17.42 13.26
CA GLU A 546 -5.52 -18.46 13.95
C GLU A 546 -4.65 -19.23 12.96
N GLY A 547 -3.50 -19.72 13.43
CA GLY A 547 -2.65 -20.49 12.54
C GLY A 547 -1.34 -20.94 13.13
N PHE A 548 -0.54 -21.49 12.24
CA PHE A 548 0.85 -21.83 12.56
C PHE A 548 1.74 -21.60 11.35
N GLU A 549 3.01 -21.34 11.63
CA GLU A 549 4.03 -21.16 10.61
C GLU A 549 5.34 -21.82 11.02
N VAL A 550 6.08 -22.25 10.02
CA VAL A 550 7.41 -22.86 10.18
C VAL A 550 8.30 -22.32 9.08
N ASP A 551 9.52 -21.93 9.42
CA ASP A 551 10.58 -21.62 8.46
C ASP A 551 11.87 -22.38 8.78
N VAL A 552 12.63 -22.69 7.74
CA VAL A 552 13.91 -23.40 7.83
C VAL A 552 14.94 -22.80 6.87
N LEU A 553 16.14 -22.63 7.37
CA LEU A 553 17.35 -22.34 6.59
C LEU A 553 18.39 -23.40 6.94
N TRP A 554 18.88 -24.14 5.95
CA TRP A 554 19.82 -25.23 6.15
C TRP A 554 21.02 -25.15 5.21
N ASN A 555 22.20 -24.87 5.78
CA ASN A 555 23.47 -25.05 5.10
C ASN A 555 23.84 -26.54 5.14
N THR A 556 23.70 -27.20 4.00
CA THR A 556 23.86 -28.66 3.92
C THR A 556 25.33 -29.09 4.01
N ASP A 557 25.57 -30.42 4.14
CA ASP A 557 26.94 -31.00 4.05
C ASP A 557 27.51 -30.93 2.61
N VAL A 558 26.72 -30.57 1.62
CA VAL A 558 27.20 -30.32 0.25
C VAL A 558 27.75 -28.89 0.19
N GLU A 559 29.05 -28.77 -0.05
CA GLU A 559 29.73 -27.48 -0.12
C GLU A 559 29.01 -26.52 -1.07
N GLY A 560 28.68 -25.34 -0.56
CA GLY A 560 27.99 -24.30 -1.31
C GLY A 560 26.47 -24.45 -1.46
N LEU A 561 25.84 -25.53 -0.97
CA LEU A 561 24.40 -25.74 -1.07
C LEU A 561 23.68 -25.33 0.21
N THR A 562 22.81 -24.32 0.08
CA THR A 562 21.88 -23.88 1.13
C THR A 562 20.45 -24.17 0.68
N LEU A 563 19.65 -24.79 1.55
CA LEU A 563 18.22 -25.00 1.36
C LEU A 563 17.44 -24.04 2.26
N ARG A 564 16.30 -23.56 1.76
CA ARG A 564 15.37 -22.71 2.49
C ARG A 564 13.94 -23.13 2.24
N GLY A 565 13.09 -22.97 3.25
CA GLY A 565 11.68 -23.30 3.13
C GLY A 565 10.85 -22.59 4.17
N ALA A 566 9.59 -22.35 3.85
CA ALA A 566 8.59 -21.84 4.78
C ALA A 566 7.24 -22.44 4.46
N PHE A 567 6.42 -22.60 5.48
CA PHE A 567 5.05 -23.05 5.39
C PHE A 567 4.20 -22.31 6.39
N ALA A 568 3.02 -21.84 5.98
CA ALA A 568 2.04 -21.25 6.87
C ALA A 568 0.65 -21.82 6.59
N TYR A 569 -0.09 -22.06 7.66
CA TYR A 569 -1.53 -22.29 7.66
C TYR A 569 -2.20 -21.18 8.44
N THR A 570 -3.18 -20.52 7.86
CA THR A 570 -3.90 -19.39 8.46
C THR A 570 -5.39 -19.53 8.23
N ASP A 571 -6.16 -19.67 9.31
CA ASP A 571 -7.62 -19.58 9.27
C ASP A 571 -8.04 -18.17 9.72
N ASN A 572 -8.69 -17.43 8.82
CA ASN A 572 -9.16 -16.07 9.06
C ASN A 572 -10.67 -16.03 8.85
N MET A 573 -11.41 -15.61 9.88
CA MET A 573 -12.85 -15.71 9.91
C MET A 573 -13.51 -14.41 10.42
N ASN A 574 -14.53 -13.93 9.70
CA ASN A 574 -15.41 -12.87 10.19
C ASN A 574 -16.29 -13.42 11.31
N THR A 575 -16.05 -13.03 12.57
CA THR A 575 -16.72 -13.60 13.76
C THR A 575 -17.92 -12.78 14.23
N LYS A 576 -17.97 -11.48 13.89
CA LYS A 576 -19.08 -10.57 14.21
C LYS A 576 -19.87 -10.21 12.96
N ASP A 577 -21.04 -9.59 13.17
CA ASP A 577 -21.87 -9.14 12.05
C ASP A 577 -21.14 -8.05 11.27
N PHE A 578 -20.97 -8.28 9.98
CA PHE A 578 -20.42 -7.34 9.01
C PHE A 578 -21.35 -7.25 7.80
N ILE A 579 -22.15 -6.19 7.77
CA ILE A 579 -23.14 -5.96 6.71
C ILE A 579 -22.52 -5.04 5.67
N VAL A 580 -22.21 -5.60 4.50
CA VAL A 580 -21.67 -4.83 3.38
C VAL A 580 -22.77 -4.00 2.68
N PRO A 581 -22.44 -3.00 1.86
CA PRO A 581 -23.43 -2.15 1.16
C PRO A 581 -24.46 -2.92 0.33
N SER A 582 -24.15 -4.11 -0.15
CA SER A 582 -25.12 -5.00 -0.81
C SER A 582 -26.26 -5.48 0.10
N GLY A 583 -26.07 -5.38 1.43
CA GLY A 583 -26.97 -5.90 2.46
C GLY A 583 -26.66 -7.33 2.90
N GLU A 584 -25.61 -7.95 2.37
CA GLU A 584 -25.12 -9.25 2.82
C GLU A 584 -24.42 -9.14 4.17
N ASN A 585 -24.59 -10.15 5.02
CA ASN A 585 -23.84 -10.26 6.27
C ASN A 585 -22.70 -11.26 6.09
N LEU A 586 -21.47 -10.79 6.19
CA LEU A 586 -20.26 -11.61 5.99
C LEU A 586 -19.85 -12.40 7.23
N LYS A 587 -20.62 -12.39 8.33
CA LYS A 587 -20.34 -13.24 9.49
C LYS A 587 -20.23 -14.71 9.12
N GLY A 588 -19.15 -15.36 9.57
CA GLY A 588 -18.85 -16.76 9.26
C GLY A 588 -18.28 -16.99 7.86
N THR A 589 -17.89 -15.92 7.14
CA THR A 589 -17.11 -16.04 5.90
C THR A 589 -15.64 -15.78 6.16
N LYS A 590 -14.77 -16.26 5.27
CA LYS A 590 -13.34 -15.98 5.29
C LYS A 590 -13.05 -14.56 4.80
N GLY A 591 -11.96 -13.98 5.28
CA GLY A 591 -11.44 -12.72 4.78
C GLY A 591 -10.99 -12.84 3.32
N ASN A 592 -11.04 -11.71 2.60
CA ASN A 592 -10.52 -11.66 1.23
C ASN A 592 -9.00 -11.62 1.22
N PHE A 593 -8.39 -12.04 0.09
CA PHE A 593 -6.94 -12.09 -0.10
C PHE A 593 -6.21 -12.88 1.00
N ASN A 594 -6.88 -13.88 1.56
CA ASN A 594 -6.38 -14.68 2.66
C ASN A 594 -6.37 -16.18 2.30
N PRO A 595 -5.30 -16.67 1.63
CA PRO A 595 -5.15 -18.08 1.36
C PRO A 595 -4.93 -18.85 2.66
N GLU A 596 -5.56 -20.03 2.82
CA GLU A 596 -5.37 -20.85 4.02
C GLU A 596 -3.96 -21.43 4.11
N ILE A 597 -3.40 -21.83 2.98
CA ILE A 597 -2.07 -22.44 2.92
C ILE A 597 -1.17 -21.59 2.02
N THR A 598 -0.01 -21.24 2.54
CA THR A 598 1.09 -20.69 1.74
C THR A 598 2.36 -21.49 1.99
N GLY A 599 3.17 -21.63 0.96
CA GLY A 599 4.41 -22.40 1.05
C GLY A 599 5.51 -21.81 0.18
N PHE A 600 6.73 -22.03 0.61
CA PHE A 600 7.93 -21.62 -0.09
C PHE A 600 9.00 -22.70 0.06
N ALA A 601 9.67 -23.04 -1.04
CA ALA A 601 10.86 -23.90 -1.03
C ALA A 601 11.86 -23.38 -2.05
N GLY A 602 13.12 -23.33 -1.66
CA GLY A 602 14.19 -22.87 -2.53
C GLY A 602 15.55 -23.39 -2.16
N PHE A 603 16.49 -23.21 -3.06
CA PHE A 603 17.89 -23.49 -2.83
C PHE A 603 18.80 -22.42 -3.43
N THR A 604 19.99 -22.34 -2.89
CA THR A 604 21.11 -21.57 -3.46
C THR A 604 22.31 -22.48 -3.53
N TYR A 605 22.99 -22.52 -4.66
CA TYR A 605 24.21 -23.30 -4.85
C TYR A 605 25.34 -22.41 -5.37
N ASP A 606 26.35 -22.21 -4.53
CA ASP A 606 27.55 -21.45 -4.85
C ASP A 606 28.69 -22.39 -5.23
N GLN A 607 29.32 -22.17 -6.40
CA GLN A 607 30.36 -23.02 -6.94
C GLN A 607 31.50 -22.21 -7.52
N ALA A 608 32.75 -22.53 -7.16
CA ALA A 608 33.92 -22.02 -7.83
C ALA A 608 34.08 -22.63 -9.25
N LEU A 609 34.33 -21.79 -10.24
CA LEU A 609 34.62 -22.17 -11.61
C LEU A 609 36.13 -22.19 -11.87
N THR A 610 36.59 -22.90 -12.91
CA THR A 610 38.04 -23.10 -13.19
C THR A 610 38.74 -21.89 -13.76
N SER A 611 38.11 -20.74 -13.96
CA SER A 611 38.61 -19.59 -14.73
C SER A 611 38.75 -18.28 -13.94
N GLY A 612 38.78 -18.34 -12.60
CA GLY A 612 38.80 -17.12 -11.78
C GLY A 612 37.43 -16.47 -11.63
N TRP A 613 36.39 -17.27 -11.79
CA TRP A 613 34.99 -16.91 -11.62
C TRP A 613 34.30 -17.89 -10.69
N ARG A 614 33.24 -17.45 -10.06
CA ARG A 614 32.29 -18.26 -9.29
C ARG A 614 30.92 -18.19 -9.92
N SER A 615 30.09 -19.17 -9.68
CA SER A 615 28.69 -19.12 -10.03
C SER A 615 27.82 -19.33 -8.78
N ASN A 616 26.74 -18.56 -8.71
CA ASN A 616 25.66 -18.77 -7.76
C ASN A 616 24.38 -19.07 -8.54
N ILE A 617 23.78 -20.22 -8.27
CA ILE A 617 22.52 -20.65 -8.86
C ILE A 617 21.46 -20.65 -7.75
N SER A 618 20.35 -20.00 -7.98
CA SER A 618 19.20 -20.01 -7.05
C SER A 618 17.94 -20.40 -7.81
N ALA A 619 17.09 -21.16 -7.15
CA ALA A 619 15.74 -21.41 -7.64
C ALA A 619 14.77 -21.51 -6.47
N ASP A 620 13.56 -20.96 -6.68
CA ASP A 620 12.51 -20.84 -5.69
C ASP A 620 11.17 -21.26 -6.28
N ALA A 621 10.34 -21.89 -5.44
CA ALA A 621 8.95 -22.20 -5.73
C ALA A 621 8.08 -21.67 -4.59
N ARG A 622 7.05 -20.89 -4.93
CA ARG A 622 6.08 -20.34 -3.99
C ARG A 622 4.69 -20.87 -4.32
N TYR A 623 3.99 -21.35 -3.33
CA TYR A 623 2.61 -21.84 -3.43
C TYR A 623 1.68 -20.91 -2.66
N SER A 624 0.52 -20.64 -3.22
CA SER A 624 -0.62 -20.05 -2.54
C SER A 624 -1.88 -20.87 -2.82
N ASP A 625 -2.65 -21.12 -1.78
CA ASP A 625 -3.99 -21.67 -1.89
C ASP A 625 -4.94 -20.65 -2.51
N ASP A 626 -6.15 -21.09 -2.88
CA ASP A 626 -7.16 -20.24 -3.48
C ASP A 626 -7.77 -19.26 -2.46
N TYR A 627 -8.17 -18.06 -2.91
CA TYR A 627 -8.79 -17.05 -2.06
C TYR A 627 -9.85 -16.22 -2.78
N GLY A 628 -10.80 -15.67 -2.01
CA GLY A 628 -11.75 -14.68 -2.49
C GLY A 628 -11.11 -13.30 -2.61
N TRP A 629 -11.50 -12.52 -3.61
CA TRP A 629 -10.94 -11.19 -3.83
C TRP A 629 -11.94 -10.03 -3.77
N VAL A 630 -13.22 -10.32 -3.47
CA VAL A 630 -14.27 -9.31 -3.24
C VAL A 630 -15.00 -9.58 -1.93
N ALA A 631 -15.34 -8.54 -1.17
CA ALA A 631 -16.06 -8.65 0.10
C ALA A 631 -17.55 -8.99 -0.11
N GLN A 632 -17.85 -10.26 -0.37
CA GLN A 632 -19.21 -10.81 -0.54
C GLN A 632 -19.25 -12.31 -0.24
N ILE A 633 -20.44 -12.86 0.05
CA ILE A 633 -20.60 -14.28 0.45
C ILE A 633 -20.06 -15.23 -0.62
N ASN A 634 -20.35 -14.98 -1.89
CA ASN A 634 -19.85 -15.76 -3.01
C ASN A 634 -18.77 -14.99 -3.76
N SER A 635 -17.70 -14.61 -3.07
CA SER A 635 -16.58 -13.91 -3.67
C SER A 635 -16.02 -14.68 -4.87
N PRO A 636 -15.79 -14.01 -6.01
CA PRO A 636 -14.99 -14.61 -7.07
C PRO A 636 -13.61 -14.97 -6.52
N ARG A 637 -13.01 -16.03 -7.04
CA ARG A 637 -11.80 -16.61 -6.46
C ARG A 637 -10.63 -16.55 -7.43
N GLN A 638 -9.48 -16.25 -6.89
CA GLN A 638 -8.20 -16.61 -7.46
C GLN A 638 -8.00 -18.10 -7.18
N ASP A 639 -7.74 -18.90 -8.19
CA ASP A 639 -7.38 -20.31 -8.01
C ASP A 639 -6.01 -20.45 -7.35
N SER A 640 -5.76 -21.58 -6.70
CA SER A 640 -4.44 -21.88 -6.15
C SER A 640 -3.37 -21.90 -7.24
N TYR A 641 -2.18 -21.36 -6.92
CA TYR A 641 -1.12 -21.19 -7.92
C TYR A 641 0.27 -21.46 -7.38
N TRP A 642 1.20 -21.65 -8.33
CA TRP A 642 2.64 -21.73 -8.08
C TRP A 642 3.37 -20.64 -8.86
N LEU A 643 4.30 -19.95 -8.19
CA LEU A 643 5.27 -19.07 -8.84
C LEU A 643 6.65 -19.71 -8.76
N PHE A 644 7.39 -19.69 -9.87
CA PHE A 644 8.74 -20.23 -9.95
C PHE A 644 9.71 -19.14 -10.36
N ASP A 645 10.76 -18.94 -9.56
CA ASP A 645 11.83 -18.01 -9.85
C ASP A 645 13.16 -18.75 -9.95
N ALA A 646 14.07 -18.27 -10.79
CA ALA A 646 15.41 -18.81 -10.86
C ALA A 646 16.42 -17.71 -11.23
N SER A 647 17.65 -17.83 -10.73
CA SER A 647 18.73 -16.93 -11.11
C SER A 647 20.07 -17.67 -11.29
N LEU A 648 20.90 -17.13 -12.18
CA LEU A 648 22.29 -17.50 -12.37
C LEU A 648 23.14 -16.24 -12.26
N SER A 649 23.97 -16.14 -11.26
CA SER A 649 24.95 -15.08 -11.08
C SER A 649 26.35 -15.60 -11.31
N LEU A 650 27.09 -14.94 -12.21
CA LEU A 650 28.49 -15.19 -12.46
C LEU A 650 29.28 -14.00 -11.91
N TYR A 651 30.22 -14.22 -11.01
CA TYR A 651 31.02 -13.15 -10.43
C TYR A 651 32.50 -13.51 -10.38
N SER A 652 33.35 -12.50 -10.61
CA SER A 652 34.81 -12.67 -10.59
C SER A 652 35.31 -12.94 -9.17
N ASP A 653 36.41 -13.72 -9.05
CA ASP A 653 37.00 -14.07 -7.75
C ASP A 653 37.46 -12.84 -6.93
N ASP A 654 37.77 -11.72 -7.59
CA ASP A 654 38.10 -10.45 -6.96
C ASP A 654 36.86 -9.64 -6.54
N GLY A 655 35.65 -10.16 -6.80
CA GLY A 655 34.37 -9.54 -6.47
C GLY A 655 34.01 -8.29 -7.27
N LYS A 656 34.83 -7.92 -8.28
CA LYS A 656 34.64 -6.65 -8.99
C LYS A 656 33.56 -6.69 -10.07
N HIS A 657 33.34 -7.84 -10.68
CA HIS A 657 32.41 -7.98 -11.79
C HIS A 657 31.36 -9.04 -11.49
N SER A 658 30.11 -8.75 -11.75
CA SER A 658 29.05 -9.76 -11.77
C SER A 658 28.13 -9.61 -13.00
N ILE A 659 27.66 -10.75 -13.50
CA ILE A 659 26.65 -10.85 -14.56
C ILE A 659 25.54 -11.72 -14.00
N ASN A 660 24.33 -11.20 -13.96
CA ASN A 660 23.18 -11.86 -13.36
C ASN A 660 22.10 -12.09 -14.42
N PHE A 661 21.64 -13.31 -14.54
CA PHE A 661 20.47 -13.69 -15.31
C PHE A 661 19.37 -14.03 -14.28
N ILE A 662 18.25 -13.31 -14.31
CA ILE A 662 17.19 -13.42 -13.32
C ILE A 662 15.88 -13.66 -14.08
N GLY A 663 15.21 -14.78 -13.78
CA GLY A 663 13.88 -15.07 -14.27
C GLY A 663 12.91 -15.11 -13.07
N ARG A 664 11.86 -14.33 -13.13
CA ARG A 664 10.79 -14.34 -12.14
C ARG A 664 9.50 -14.79 -12.79
N ASN A 665 8.67 -15.46 -12.00
CA ASN A 665 7.39 -15.99 -12.45
C ASN A 665 7.54 -16.77 -13.78
N LEU A 666 8.48 -17.74 -13.82
CA LEU A 666 8.81 -18.50 -15.03
C LEU A 666 7.61 -19.28 -15.59
N GLY A 667 6.58 -19.52 -14.76
CA GLY A 667 5.31 -20.12 -15.15
C GLY A 667 4.38 -19.19 -15.93
N ASP A 668 4.67 -17.89 -15.94
CA ASP A 668 3.84 -16.84 -16.55
C ASP A 668 2.42 -16.78 -15.95
N GLU A 669 2.33 -16.92 -14.62
CA GLU A 669 1.06 -16.91 -13.89
C GLU A 669 0.64 -15.48 -13.59
N ILE A 670 -0.60 -15.12 -13.92
CA ILE A 670 -1.17 -13.82 -13.57
C ILE A 670 -1.99 -13.98 -12.30
N VAL A 671 -1.64 -13.23 -11.25
CA VAL A 671 -2.24 -13.34 -9.92
C VAL A 671 -3.02 -12.08 -9.59
N ILE A 672 -4.24 -12.23 -9.09
CA ILE A 672 -5.09 -11.13 -8.64
C ILE A 672 -4.62 -10.70 -7.24
N ILE A 673 -4.16 -9.46 -7.12
CA ILE A 673 -3.65 -8.86 -5.87
C ILE A 673 -4.55 -7.74 -5.32
N GLY A 674 -5.56 -7.34 -6.05
CA GLY A 674 -6.55 -6.34 -5.69
C GLY A 674 -7.82 -6.56 -6.47
N GLY A 675 -8.91 -5.93 -6.06
CA GLY A 675 -10.16 -6.01 -6.80
C GLY A 675 -11.33 -5.40 -6.04
N GLY A 676 -12.39 -5.12 -6.77
CA GLY A 676 -13.59 -4.54 -6.21
C GLY A 676 -14.68 -4.29 -7.25
N ALA A 677 -15.81 -3.77 -6.79
CA ALA A 677 -16.91 -3.39 -7.68
C ALA A 677 -16.52 -2.17 -8.53
N ILE A 678 -16.87 -2.19 -9.80
CA ILE A 678 -16.65 -1.03 -10.67
C ILE A 678 -17.57 0.12 -10.23
N PRO A 679 -17.01 1.29 -9.90
CA PRO A 679 -17.81 2.46 -9.54
C PRO A 679 -18.82 2.82 -10.62
N GLY A 680 -20.05 3.17 -10.22
CA GLY A 680 -21.08 3.61 -11.14
C GLY A 680 -21.82 2.52 -11.94
N ARG A 681 -21.41 1.26 -11.84
CA ARG A 681 -22.21 0.16 -12.37
C ARG A 681 -23.21 -0.28 -11.32
N ILE A 682 -24.45 0.22 -11.48
CA ILE A 682 -25.52 0.07 -10.50
C ILE A 682 -26.08 -1.35 -10.53
N GLN A 683 -26.29 -1.90 -9.34
CA GLN A 683 -26.88 -3.22 -9.10
C GLN A 683 -28.21 -3.40 -9.81
N ARG A 684 -28.48 -4.64 -10.21
CA ARG A 684 -29.80 -5.11 -10.63
C ARG A 684 -30.85 -4.93 -9.55
N GLN A 685 -32.09 -4.77 -10.02
CA GLN A 685 -33.30 -4.69 -9.21
C GLN A 685 -33.38 -5.71 -8.07
N GLU A 686 -33.92 -5.25 -6.93
CA GLU A 686 -34.37 -6.12 -5.83
C GLU A 686 -35.15 -7.32 -6.34
N GLY A 687 -34.73 -8.52 -5.92
CA GLY A 687 -35.43 -9.77 -6.18
C GLY A 687 -34.79 -10.72 -7.17
N THR A 688 -33.66 -10.38 -7.77
CA THR A 688 -32.85 -11.32 -8.55
C THR A 688 -31.67 -11.84 -7.71
N SER A 689 -31.43 -13.15 -7.75
CA SER A 689 -30.40 -13.82 -6.95
C SER A 689 -28.95 -13.54 -7.38
N SER A 690 -28.74 -12.65 -8.35
CA SER A 690 -27.41 -12.27 -8.82
C SER A 690 -27.14 -10.82 -8.42
N LEU A 691 -26.48 -10.64 -7.32
CA LEU A 691 -25.95 -9.36 -6.81
C LEU A 691 -24.52 -9.08 -7.30
N LEU A 692 -24.02 -9.88 -8.22
CA LEU A 692 -22.68 -9.70 -8.76
C LEU A 692 -22.69 -8.49 -9.71
N GLN A 693 -22.02 -7.45 -9.26
CA GLN A 693 -21.65 -6.31 -10.11
C GLN A 693 -20.46 -6.72 -10.98
N ASP A 694 -20.21 -5.99 -12.05
CA ASP A 694 -18.94 -6.08 -12.73
C ASP A 694 -17.83 -5.72 -11.76
N GLN A 695 -16.77 -6.51 -11.77
CA GLN A 695 -15.66 -6.41 -10.84
C GLN A 695 -14.37 -6.15 -11.59
N THR A 696 -13.54 -5.29 -11.01
CA THR A 696 -12.16 -5.12 -11.46
C THR A 696 -11.24 -6.02 -10.68
N ALA A 697 -10.16 -6.42 -11.30
CA ALA A 697 -9.04 -7.10 -10.69
C ALA A 697 -7.76 -6.33 -10.98
N THR A 698 -6.97 -6.06 -9.96
CA THR A 698 -5.59 -5.60 -10.09
C THR A 698 -4.69 -6.82 -10.07
N THR A 699 -3.81 -6.95 -11.05
CA THR A 699 -3.01 -8.15 -11.27
C THR A 699 -1.52 -7.91 -11.09
N THR A 700 -0.78 -9.00 -10.92
CA THR A 700 0.67 -8.98 -11.04
C THR A 700 1.05 -8.96 -12.52
N LEU A 701 2.29 -8.52 -12.79
CA LEU A 701 2.93 -8.77 -14.07
C LEU A 701 3.14 -10.28 -14.27
N GLY A 702 3.15 -10.72 -15.52
CA GLY A 702 3.52 -12.06 -15.93
C GLY A 702 5.00 -12.36 -15.65
N ARG A 703 5.60 -13.22 -16.50
CA ARG A 703 7.02 -13.56 -16.42
C ARG A 703 7.90 -12.34 -16.69
N THR A 704 9.05 -12.23 -15.97
CA THR A 704 10.11 -11.28 -16.27
C THR A 704 11.46 -12.00 -16.41
N LEU A 705 12.26 -11.56 -17.40
CA LEU A 705 13.60 -12.07 -17.67
C LEU A 705 14.60 -10.92 -17.74
N THR A 706 15.49 -10.86 -16.76
CA THR A 706 16.43 -9.74 -16.58
C THR A 706 17.86 -10.18 -16.78
N LEU A 707 18.63 -9.39 -17.52
CA LEU A 707 20.08 -9.44 -17.60
C LEU A 707 20.66 -8.20 -16.91
N GLN A 708 21.52 -8.40 -15.90
CA GLN A 708 22.16 -7.32 -15.17
C GLN A 708 23.68 -7.51 -15.15
N TYR A 709 24.40 -6.42 -15.32
CA TYR A 709 25.84 -6.33 -15.06
C TYR A 709 26.08 -5.40 -13.88
N LYS A 710 26.98 -5.79 -12.97
CA LYS A 710 27.46 -4.94 -11.86
C LYS A 710 28.98 -4.88 -11.84
N PHE A 711 29.49 -3.70 -11.55
CA PHE A 711 30.90 -3.44 -11.29
C PHE A 711 31.03 -2.82 -9.91
N ARG A 712 31.97 -3.34 -9.10
CA ARG A 712 32.30 -2.85 -7.74
C ARG A 712 33.81 -2.66 -7.61
N MET A 713 34.23 -1.57 -6.96
CA MET A 713 35.64 -1.26 -6.71
C MET A 713 35.83 -0.81 -5.27
#